data_1f63dbfa6347e9dc7c62419d5101c50a
#
_entry.id   1f63dbfa6347e9dc7c62419d5101c50a
#
_cell.length_a   1.000
_cell.length_b   1.000
_cell.length_c   1.000
_cell.angle_alpha   90.00
_cell.angle_beta   90.00
_cell.angle_gamma   90.00
#
_symmetry.space_group_name_H-M   'P 1'
#
loop_
_entity.id
_entity.type
_entity.pdbx_description
1 polymer ?
#
loop_
_entity_poly.entity_id
_entity_poly.type
_entity_poly.pdbx_seq_one_letter_code
_entity_poly.pdbx_strand_id
1 'polypeptide(L)'
;MKKSKKMLAGATLAIGVIAPQVMPTTAHADENTGESTVNLRILETSDIHVNLMNYDYYQTKTDNKVGLVQTATLVNKAREEVKNSVLFDDGDALQGTPLGDYVANKIKDQKNRVDPSYTHPLYRVMNLMKYDVISLGNHEFNYGLDYLNKVIEKTDFPVINSNVYKVDHDDKEENDENYFKPYHILKKEVVDEAGQKQIVKIGVMGFVPPQIMNWDKANLEGKVKAKDIVATAKIMVKKMQNEGADIIVALAHSGVDKSEYKEVNKMENASYHLATQVPGVDAVLMGHSHTEVKDVFNGVPVVMPGVFGSNLGIIDMQLKKVNGKWEVQKDQSKPQLRPIANSKGTPLVESDQKLVNEIKDEHQATIDYVNTPVGKTKAPINSYFSLVQDDPSVQIVTNAQKWYVEQELKKPEYEEIKDIPVLSAGAPFKAGGRNGATYYTDIPAGTLAIKNVADLYVYPNTLYAVKVNGAQVKEWLEMSAGQFNQIDPKKTEEQPLVNIGYPTYNFDILDGLKYEIDVTQPAKYDKDGKVVNANTNRIVNMTYEGKPVADDQKFIVATNNYRGSSQTFPGVSKGEVVYQSQDETRQIIVKYMQKIKDIDPAADQNWAFKPIVADKLNTTFDSSPNAQKYIKADGKISYVGPSENEFAKYAIDITKKNDDKETGEGNPTTPPKGDGENPTTPPIGGGENPTTPPTGNGENPTPPTEEGNNGNEPKQDGNNTGSGQTTTDDQNTKETTTTVSENKEAEKDERDLPKTGASIASTIGAGLAFVGAGLFMLFRRKKANR
;
A
#
# COMPACT_ATOMS: atom_id res chain seq x y z
N MET A 1 -75.41 -47.95 8.06
CA MET A 1 -75.83 -49.38 8.12
C MET A 1 -74.79 -50.15 8.91
N LYS A 2 -75.00 -50.44 10.17
CA LYS A 2 -75.39 -51.78 10.73
C LYS A 2 -74.43 -52.86 10.23
N LYS A 3 -73.72 -53.62 11.03
CA LYS A 3 -73.99 -54.43 12.24
C LYS A 3 -72.66 -55.03 12.70
N SER A 4 -72.25 -55.08 13.92
CA SER A 4 -72.62 -55.90 15.09
C SER A 4 -71.95 -57.27 15.16
N LYS A 5 -71.26 -57.47 16.31
CA LYS A 5 -71.22 -58.67 17.19
C LYS A 5 -70.57 -59.98 16.73
N LYS A 6 -69.61 -60.54 17.50
CA LYS A 6 -69.97 -61.48 18.58
C LYS A 6 -68.72 -61.85 19.43
N MET A 7 -68.99 -61.91 20.71
CA MET A 7 -68.25 -62.57 21.78
C MET A 7 -68.06 -64.04 21.53
N LEU A 8 -66.97 -64.61 22.02
CA LEU A 8 -67.00 -65.97 22.61
C LEU A 8 -65.97 -66.04 23.75
N ALA A 9 -66.49 -66.42 24.92
CA ALA A 9 -65.76 -66.63 26.15
C ALA A 9 -65.15 -68.06 26.13
N GLY A 10 -64.07 -68.27 26.78
CA GLY A 10 -63.50 -69.58 27.12
C GLY A 10 -62.49 -69.38 28.27
N ALA A 11 -62.90 -69.96 29.38
CA ALA A 11 -62.21 -69.88 30.67
C ALA A 11 -61.10 -70.95 30.78
N THR A 12 -60.22 -70.69 31.71
CA THR A 12 -59.51 -71.59 32.63
C THR A 12 -58.02 -71.84 32.32
N LEU A 13 -57.12 -71.47 33.13
CA LEU A 13 -56.52 -72.16 34.28
C LEU A 13 -55.35 -71.34 34.84
N ALA A 14 -55.40 -71.09 36.14
CA ALA A 14 -54.34 -70.39 36.86
C ALA A 14 -53.14 -71.33 37.12
N ILE A 15 -51.94 -70.89 36.78
CA ILE A 15 -50.70 -71.38 37.38
C ILE A 15 -49.91 -70.13 37.85
N GLY A 16 -49.84 -69.98 39.15
CA GLY A 16 -49.07 -68.90 39.77
C GLY A 16 -47.59 -69.13 39.60
N VAL A 17 -46.96 -68.15 38.93
CA VAL A 17 -45.51 -67.96 38.99
C VAL A 17 -45.27 -66.59 39.59
N ILE A 18 -44.65 -66.56 40.77
CA ILE A 18 -44.21 -65.39 41.47
C ILE A 18 -43.00 -64.82 40.65
N ALA A 19 -43.24 -63.75 39.90
CA ALA A 19 -42.18 -62.94 39.32
C ALA A 19 -41.85 -61.79 40.28
N PRO A 20 -40.59 -61.50 40.55
CA PRO A 20 -40.22 -60.33 41.35
C PRO A 20 -40.63 -59.05 40.63
N GLN A 21 -41.36 -58.19 41.33
CA GLN A 21 -41.61 -56.82 40.87
C GLN A 21 -40.26 -56.04 40.75
N VAL A 22 -39.83 -55.83 39.53
CA VAL A 22 -38.85 -54.81 39.26
C VAL A 22 -39.61 -53.50 39.27
N MET A 23 -39.42 -52.70 40.33
CA MET A 23 -39.80 -51.30 40.33
C MET A 23 -39.05 -50.60 39.18
N PRO A 24 -39.73 -49.77 38.37
CA PRO A 24 -39.01 -48.93 37.45
C PRO A 24 -38.15 -47.97 38.30
N THR A 25 -36.84 -48.16 38.31
CA THR A 25 -35.91 -47.12 38.66
C THR A 25 -36.11 -46.00 37.62
N THR A 26 -36.72 -44.88 38.03
CA THR A 26 -36.59 -43.62 37.34
C THR A 26 -35.09 -43.39 37.24
N ALA A 27 -34.55 -43.59 36.04
CA ALA A 27 -33.26 -43.05 35.72
C ALA A 27 -33.44 -41.52 35.87
N HIS A 28 -33.02 -41.00 36.99
CA HIS A 28 -32.62 -39.63 37.04
C HIS A 28 -31.53 -39.53 35.94
N ALA A 29 -31.85 -38.89 34.82
CA ALA A 29 -30.83 -38.33 34.01
C ALA A 29 -30.06 -37.42 34.99
N ASP A 30 -28.87 -37.82 35.35
CA ASP A 30 -27.89 -36.89 35.88
C ASP A 30 -27.87 -35.73 34.88
N GLU A 31 -28.49 -34.62 35.26
CA GLU A 31 -28.13 -33.35 34.68
C GLU A 31 -26.63 -33.18 35.01
N ASN A 32 -25.83 -33.74 34.13
CA ASN A 32 -24.42 -33.47 34.11
C ASN A 32 -24.28 -31.96 33.79
N THR A 33 -24.37 -31.16 34.83
CA THR A 33 -24.03 -29.70 34.79
C THR A 33 -22.54 -29.53 34.56
N GLY A 34 -21.92 -30.45 33.81
CA GLY A 34 -20.54 -30.29 33.35
C GLY A 34 -20.45 -29.02 32.50
N GLU A 35 -19.71 -28.09 33.00
CA GLU A 35 -19.38 -26.86 32.31
C GLU A 35 -18.81 -27.19 30.91
N SER A 36 -19.61 -26.98 29.83
CA SER A 36 -19.19 -27.27 28.47
C SER A 36 -18.12 -26.22 28.08
N THR A 37 -17.00 -26.71 27.56
CA THR A 37 -15.88 -25.88 27.09
C THR A 37 -15.65 -26.13 25.60
N VAL A 38 -15.44 -25.05 24.83
CA VAL A 38 -15.16 -25.07 23.39
C VAL A 38 -13.87 -24.31 23.13
N ASN A 39 -12.94 -24.93 22.42
CA ASN A 39 -11.81 -24.24 21.83
C ASN A 39 -12.18 -23.85 20.40
N LEU A 40 -12.15 -22.54 20.09
CA LEU A 40 -12.47 -21.95 18.81
C LEU A 40 -11.25 -21.26 18.24
N ARG A 41 -10.86 -21.58 17.00
CA ARG A 41 -9.82 -20.88 16.24
C ARG A 41 -10.44 -19.90 15.28
N ILE A 42 -10.10 -18.64 15.40
CA ILE A 42 -10.41 -17.59 14.43
C ILE A 42 -9.21 -17.43 13.51
N LEU A 43 -9.43 -17.51 12.21
CA LEU A 43 -8.45 -17.32 11.15
C LEU A 43 -8.74 -16.01 10.43
N GLU A 44 -7.71 -15.28 10.05
CA GLU A 44 -7.79 -13.98 9.39
C GLU A 44 -6.86 -13.88 8.19
N THR A 45 -7.42 -13.32 7.10
CA THR A 45 -6.66 -12.63 6.05
C THR A 45 -7.09 -11.18 5.99
N SER A 46 -6.21 -10.31 5.52
CA SER A 46 -6.46 -8.89 5.31
C SER A 46 -5.53 -8.35 4.23
N ASP A 47 -5.89 -7.23 3.61
CA ASP A 47 -5.03 -6.49 2.67
C ASP A 47 -4.46 -7.39 1.55
N ILE A 48 -5.29 -8.26 0.99
CA ILE A 48 -4.87 -9.19 -0.08
C ILE A 48 -4.54 -8.43 -1.37
N HIS A 49 -5.22 -7.32 -1.66
CA HIS A 49 -4.98 -6.48 -2.82
C HIS A 49 -4.88 -7.27 -4.14
N VAL A 50 -5.73 -8.29 -4.31
CA VAL A 50 -5.74 -9.22 -5.46
C VAL A 50 -4.39 -9.93 -5.70
N ASN A 51 -3.53 -10.06 -4.67
CA ASN A 51 -2.35 -10.94 -4.73
C ASN A 51 -2.78 -12.39 -4.58
N LEU A 52 -3.44 -12.93 -5.60
CA LEU A 52 -3.93 -14.31 -5.58
C LEU A 52 -2.81 -15.31 -5.79
N MET A 53 -1.94 -15.06 -6.78
CA MET A 53 -0.78 -15.90 -7.09
C MET A 53 0.46 -15.42 -6.33
N ASN A 54 1.40 -16.32 -6.09
CA ASN A 54 2.74 -15.99 -5.62
C ASN A 54 3.60 -15.42 -6.76
N TYR A 55 3.19 -14.26 -7.29
CA TYR A 55 3.77 -13.70 -8.50
C TYR A 55 3.77 -12.17 -8.50
N ASP A 56 4.95 -11.60 -8.73
CA ASP A 56 5.10 -10.17 -9.00
C ASP A 56 4.89 -9.90 -10.50
N TYR A 57 3.71 -9.40 -10.85
CA TYR A 57 3.37 -9.08 -12.24
C TYR A 57 4.21 -7.95 -12.84
N TYR A 58 4.76 -7.08 -12.01
CA TYR A 58 5.59 -5.99 -12.47
C TYR A 58 7.00 -6.44 -12.84
N GLN A 59 7.56 -7.33 -12.04
CA GLN A 59 8.85 -7.94 -12.34
C GLN A 59 8.73 -9.19 -13.21
N THR A 60 7.49 -9.62 -13.49
CA THR A 60 7.17 -10.84 -14.27
C THR A 60 7.90 -12.08 -13.76
N LYS A 61 7.91 -12.27 -12.43
CA LYS A 61 8.58 -13.40 -11.77
C LYS A 61 7.82 -13.88 -10.54
N THR A 62 8.10 -15.12 -10.14
CA THR A 62 7.61 -15.67 -8.87
C THR A 62 8.09 -14.83 -7.69
N ASP A 63 7.19 -14.51 -6.77
CA ASP A 63 7.48 -13.95 -5.46
C ASP A 63 6.76 -14.76 -4.38
N ASN A 64 7.53 -15.52 -3.60
CA ASN A 64 6.99 -16.38 -2.55
C ASN A 64 6.63 -15.64 -1.25
N LYS A 65 6.80 -14.31 -1.20
CA LYS A 65 6.41 -13.49 -0.06
C LYS A 65 4.96 -13.00 -0.15
N VAL A 66 4.29 -13.27 -1.27
CA VAL A 66 2.91 -12.87 -1.54
C VAL A 66 2.11 -14.05 -2.10
N GLY A 67 0.80 -14.02 -1.95
CA GLY A 67 -0.08 -14.94 -2.66
C GLY A 67 -1.07 -15.69 -1.78
N LEU A 68 -2.36 -15.40 -1.98
CA LEU A 68 -3.45 -16.06 -1.26
C LEU A 68 -3.46 -17.59 -1.47
N VAL A 69 -2.95 -18.08 -2.62
CA VAL A 69 -2.83 -19.54 -2.87
C VAL A 69 -1.88 -20.24 -1.90
N GLN A 70 -0.87 -19.57 -1.34
CA GLN A 70 0.00 -20.09 -0.29
C GLN A 70 -0.65 -19.96 1.07
N THR A 71 -1.31 -18.83 1.35
CA THR A 71 -2.06 -18.60 2.59
C THR A 71 -3.19 -19.61 2.75
N ALA A 72 -3.83 -20.03 1.64
CA ALA A 72 -4.85 -21.08 1.64
C ALA A 72 -4.32 -22.41 2.17
N THR A 73 -3.07 -22.76 1.86
CA THR A 73 -2.42 -23.96 2.43
C THR A 73 -2.25 -23.83 3.95
N LEU A 74 -1.93 -22.64 4.46
CA LEU A 74 -1.88 -22.38 5.91
C LEU A 74 -3.27 -22.48 6.54
N VAL A 75 -4.31 -21.93 5.89
CA VAL A 75 -5.70 -22.04 6.35
C VAL A 75 -6.13 -23.50 6.46
N ASN A 76 -5.85 -24.32 5.44
CA ASN A 76 -6.19 -25.75 5.46
C ASN A 76 -5.47 -26.47 6.61
N LYS A 77 -4.17 -26.28 6.77
CA LYS A 77 -3.40 -26.85 7.90
C LYS A 77 -3.93 -26.37 9.26
N ALA A 78 -4.23 -25.07 9.40
CA ALA A 78 -4.75 -24.54 10.65
C ALA A 78 -6.14 -25.11 11.01
N ARG A 79 -6.98 -25.42 10.02
CA ARG A 79 -8.27 -26.09 10.21
C ARG A 79 -8.11 -27.55 10.63
N GLU A 80 -7.14 -28.26 10.07
CA GLU A 80 -6.85 -29.66 10.39
C GLU A 80 -6.33 -29.85 11.83
N GLU A 81 -5.71 -28.82 12.42
CA GLU A 81 -5.15 -28.84 13.78
C GLU A 81 -6.21 -28.76 14.87
N VAL A 82 -7.43 -28.31 14.57
CA VAL A 82 -8.48 -28.03 15.56
C VAL A 82 -9.84 -28.57 15.15
N LYS A 83 -10.75 -28.77 16.12
CA LYS A 83 -12.13 -29.22 15.84
C LYS A 83 -13.01 -28.07 15.31
N ASN A 84 -12.76 -26.85 15.77
CA ASN A 84 -13.63 -25.71 15.51
C ASN A 84 -12.83 -24.52 15.01
N SER A 85 -13.18 -24.02 13.82
CA SER A 85 -12.57 -22.83 13.25
C SER A 85 -13.56 -22.00 12.45
N VAL A 86 -13.27 -20.71 12.35
CA VAL A 86 -13.91 -19.75 11.44
C VAL A 86 -12.84 -18.99 10.67
N LEU A 87 -13.15 -18.56 9.46
CA LEU A 87 -12.25 -17.80 8.59
C LEU A 87 -12.91 -16.48 8.17
N PHE A 88 -12.23 -15.38 8.44
CA PHE A 88 -12.67 -14.02 8.12
C PHE A 88 -11.65 -13.30 7.25
N ASP A 89 -12.11 -12.26 6.53
CA ASP A 89 -11.27 -11.30 5.83
C ASP A 89 -11.67 -9.89 6.25
N ASP A 90 -10.67 -9.04 6.49
CA ASP A 90 -10.88 -7.70 7.02
C ASP A 90 -10.92 -6.62 5.92
N GLY A 91 -10.87 -6.99 4.63
CA GLY A 91 -10.98 -6.06 3.51
C GLY A 91 -9.65 -5.70 2.86
N ASP A 92 -9.70 -4.68 1.98
CA ASP A 92 -8.63 -4.32 1.03
C ASP A 92 -8.22 -5.52 0.17
N ALA A 93 -9.22 -6.24 -0.30
CA ALA A 93 -9.03 -7.44 -1.09
C ALA A 93 -9.13 -7.19 -2.61
N LEU A 94 -9.90 -6.16 -3.06
CA LEU A 94 -10.40 -6.03 -4.44
C LEU A 94 -9.51 -5.25 -5.41
N GLN A 95 -8.62 -4.37 -4.93
CA GLN A 95 -7.77 -3.49 -5.74
C GLN A 95 -6.32 -3.51 -5.23
N GLY A 96 -5.32 -3.35 -6.13
CA GLY A 96 -3.93 -3.13 -5.76
C GLY A 96 -2.89 -3.87 -6.61
N THR A 97 -3.29 -4.75 -7.52
CA THR A 97 -2.38 -5.44 -8.45
C THR A 97 -2.81 -5.29 -9.91
N PRO A 98 -1.89 -5.52 -10.88
CA PRO A 98 -2.27 -5.62 -12.29
C PRO A 98 -3.37 -6.64 -12.58
N LEU A 99 -3.52 -7.68 -11.78
CA LEU A 99 -4.63 -8.64 -11.91
C LEU A 99 -5.97 -7.96 -11.60
N GLY A 100 -6.03 -7.17 -10.53
CA GLY A 100 -7.22 -6.39 -10.18
C GLY A 100 -7.59 -5.40 -11.28
N ASP A 101 -6.60 -4.64 -11.77
CA ASP A 101 -6.81 -3.67 -12.86
C ASP A 101 -7.24 -4.35 -14.16
N TYR A 102 -6.60 -5.47 -14.53
CA TYR A 102 -6.99 -6.26 -15.71
C TYR A 102 -8.44 -6.73 -15.62
N VAL A 103 -8.82 -7.29 -14.46
CA VAL A 103 -10.18 -7.79 -14.24
C VAL A 103 -11.19 -6.65 -14.25
N ALA A 104 -10.90 -5.54 -13.55
CA ALA A 104 -11.79 -4.38 -13.54
C ALA A 104 -12.00 -3.81 -14.94
N ASN A 105 -10.97 -3.74 -15.77
CA ASN A 105 -11.05 -3.30 -17.16
C ASN A 105 -11.79 -4.31 -18.06
N LYS A 106 -11.61 -5.62 -17.83
CA LYS A 106 -12.22 -6.67 -18.63
C LYS A 106 -13.73 -6.77 -18.43
N ILE A 107 -14.21 -6.64 -17.19
CA ILE A 107 -15.62 -6.85 -16.86
C ILE A 107 -16.50 -5.60 -16.98
N LYS A 108 -15.90 -4.43 -17.17
CA LYS A 108 -16.61 -3.19 -17.45
C LYS A 108 -16.81 -3.03 -18.97
N ASP A 109 -18.03 -2.77 -19.38
CA ASP A 109 -18.32 -2.40 -20.77
C ASP A 109 -17.89 -0.92 -21.04
N GLN A 110 -18.03 -0.47 -22.32
CA GLN A 110 -17.74 0.92 -22.74
C GLN A 110 -18.54 2.00 -21.98
N LYS A 111 -19.56 1.59 -21.19
CA LYS A 111 -20.37 2.46 -20.33
C LYS A 111 -20.09 2.22 -18.85
N ASN A 112 -18.96 1.59 -18.52
CA ASN A 112 -18.56 1.21 -17.15
C ASN A 112 -19.56 0.27 -16.43
N ARG A 113 -20.40 -0.47 -17.17
CA ARG A 113 -21.29 -1.46 -16.56
C ARG A 113 -20.60 -2.79 -16.43
N VAL A 114 -20.69 -3.39 -15.23
CA VAL A 114 -20.11 -4.70 -14.93
C VAL A 114 -20.94 -5.82 -15.58
N ASP A 115 -20.26 -6.77 -16.21
CA ASP A 115 -20.90 -7.99 -16.74
C ASP A 115 -21.52 -8.81 -15.58
N PRO A 116 -22.84 -8.98 -15.54
CA PRO A 116 -23.51 -9.67 -14.45
C PRO A 116 -23.23 -11.17 -14.39
N SER A 117 -22.72 -11.75 -15.48
CA SER A 117 -22.38 -13.20 -15.51
C SER A 117 -20.98 -13.50 -14.96
N TYR A 118 -20.12 -12.50 -14.86
CA TYR A 118 -18.73 -12.69 -14.43
C TYR A 118 -18.60 -12.74 -12.91
N THR A 119 -17.90 -13.76 -12.41
CA THR A 119 -17.51 -13.83 -11.01
C THR A 119 -16.04 -13.44 -10.87
N HIS A 120 -15.75 -12.44 -10.04
CA HIS A 120 -14.39 -11.94 -9.82
C HIS A 120 -13.46 -13.07 -9.31
N PRO A 121 -12.25 -13.26 -9.85
CA PRO A 121 -11.36 -14.37 -9.48
C PRO A 121 -11.03 -14.40 -7.98
N LEU A 122 -10.91 -13.24 -7.33
CA LEU A 122 -10.76 -13.14 -5.88
C LEU A 122 -11.91 -13.88 -5.16
N TYR A 123 -13.15 -13.54 -5.47
CA TYR A 123 -14.30 -14.15 -4.77
C TYR A 123 -14.54 -15.61 -5.17
N ARG A 124 -14.11 -16.03 -6.39
CA ARG A 124 -14.08 -17.48 -6.70
C ARG A 124 -13.11 -18.22 -5.79
N VAL A 125 -11.92 -17.67 -5.57
CA VAL A 125 -10.93 -18.25 -4.64
C VAL A 125 -11.44 -18.23 -3.21
N MET A 126 -11.99 -17.12 -2.74
CA MET A 126 -12.55 -17.02 -1.39
C MET A 126 -13.73 -17.96 -1.15
N ASN A 127 -14.63 -18.14 -2.14
CA ASN A 127 -15.72 -19.14 -2.08
C ASN A 127 -15.16 -20.57 -1.93
N LEU A 128 -14.12 -20.92 -2.70
CA LEU A 128 -13.45 -22.22 -2.59
C LEU A 128 -12.74 -22.41 -1.25
N MET A 129 -12.19 -21.36 -0.66
CA MET A 129 -11.58 -21.35 0.67
C MET A 129 -12.61 -21.39 1.80
N LYS A 130 -13.91 -21.18 1.48
CA LYS A 130 -15.03 -21.17 2.44
C LYS A 130 -14.84 -20.16 3.56
N TYR A 131 -14.75 -18.89 3.20
CA TYR A 131 -14.84 -17.82 4.18
C TYR A 131 -16.20 -17.82 4.87
N ASP A 132 -16.23 -17.52 6.16
CA ASP A 132 -17.46 -17.45 6.94
C ASP A 132 -18.10 -16.04 6.84
N VAL A 133 -17.32 -14.95 6.88
CA VAL A 133 -17.74 -13.55 6.72
C VAL A 133 -16.55 -12.74 6.23
N ILE A 134 -16.79 -11.69 5.43
CA ILE A 134 -15.76 -10.68 5.11
C ILE A 134 -16.27 -9.26 5.41
N SER A 135 -15.33 -8.35 5.74
CA SER A 135 -15.56 -6.92 5.79
C SER A 135 -15.08 -6.25 4.50
N LEU A 136 -15.31 -4.95 4.38
CA LEU A 136 -14.77 -4.10 3.34
C LEU A 136 -13.63 -3.25 3.94
N GLY A 137 -12.57 -3.01 3.15
CA GLY A 137 -11.56 -2.00 3.40
C GLY A 137 -11.78 -0.76 2.53
N ASN A 138 -10.79 0.15 2.50
CA ASN A 138 -10.91 1.37 1.69
C ASN A 138 -10.70 1.10 0.20
N HIS A 139 -9.88 0.15 -0.19
CA HIS A 139 -9.63 -0.16 -1.60
C HIS A 139 -10.78 -0.88 -2.31
N GLU A 140 -11.80 -1.34 -1.61
CA GLU A 140 -13.03 -1.82 -2.22
C GLU A 140 -13.78 -0.72 -2.97
N PHE A 141 -13.61 0.55 -2.59
CA PHE A 141 -14.35 1.67 -3.18
C PHE A 141 -13.69 2.28 -4.42
N ASN A 142 -12.43 1.95 -4.74
CA ASN A 142 -11.66 2.58 -5.82
C ASN A 142 -12.27 2.39 -7.20
N TYR A 143 -12.91 1.26 -7.47
CA TYR A 143 -13.61 1.03 -8.75
C TYR A 143 -15.06 1.53 -8.75
N GLY A 144 -15.52 2.17 -7.67
CA GLY A 144 -16.86 2.73 -7.47
C GLY A 144 -17.88 1.72 -6.96
N LEU A 145 -18.98 2.28 -6.37
CA LEU A 145 -20.03 1.49 -5.72
C LEU A 145 -20.75 0.51 -6.67
N ASP A 146 -20.96 0.88 -7.94
CA ASP A 146 -21.64 0.02 -8.91
C ASP A 146 -20.81 -1.25 -9.19
N TYR A 147 -19.48 -1.09 -9.29
CA TYR A 147 -18.57 -2.21 -9.42
C TYR A 147 -18.58 -3.08 -8.17
N LEU A 148 -18.37 -2.47 -7.00
CA LEU A 148 -18.34 -3.17 -5.73
C LEU A 148 -19.62 -3.99 -5.50
N ASN A 149 -20.79 -3.36 -5.63
CA ASN A 149 -22.07 -4.03 -5.44
C ASN A 149 -22.22 -5.25 -6.35
N LYS A 150 -21.79 -5.15 -7.61
CA LYS A 150 -21.92 -6.26 -8.58
C LYS A 150 -20.99 -7.43 -8.29
N VAL A 151 -19.74 -7.16 -7.89
CA VAL A 151 -18.79 -8.25 -7.63
C VAL A 151 -19.09 -8.98 -6.33
N ILE A 152 -19.56 -8.29 -5.29
CA ILE A 152 -19.94 -8.92 -4.01
C ILE A 152 -21.25 -9.73 -4.10
N GLU A 153 -22.14 -9.49 -5.10
CA GLU A 153 -23.33 -10.32 -5.33
C GLU A 153 -22.99 -11.81 -5.61
N LYS A 154 -21.74 -12.12 -5.95
CA LYS A 154 -21.26 -13.47 -6.31
C LYS A 154 -20.52 -14.19 -5.19
N THR A 155 -20.51 -13.63 -3.98
CA THR A 155 -19.93 -14.29 -2.81
C THR A 155 -20.89 -15.32 -2.22
N ASP A 156 -20.35 -16.47 -1.78
CA ASP A 156 -21.11 -17.50 -1.07
C ASP A 156 -21.18 -17.23 0.46
N PHE A 157 -20.66 -16.10 0.90
CA PHE A 157 -20.55 -15.66 2.29
C PHE A 157 -21.04 -14.21 2.46
N PRO A 158 -21.45 -13.81 3.66
CA PRO A 158 -21.85 -12.44 3.95
C PRO A 158 -20.68 -11.46 3.81
N VAL A 159 -20.96 -10.34 3.11
CA VAL A 159 -20.11 -9.14 3.08
C VAL A 159 -20.76 -8.10 3.96
N ILE A 160 -20.00 -7.51 4.90
CA ILE A 160 -20.53 -6.59 5.91
C ILE A 160 -19.74 -5.28 5.97
N ASN A 161 -20.43 -4.21 6.38
CA ASN A 161 -19.82 -2.97 6.84
C ASN A 161 -20.77 -2.18 7.72
N SER A 162 -20.31 -1.81 8.91
CA SER A 162 -21.15 -1.21 9.96
C SER A 162 -21.24 0.30 9.89
N ASN A 163 -20.22 0.99 9.35
CA ASN A 163 -20.10 2.43 9.47
C ASN A 163 -20.28 3.21 8.17
N VAL A 164 -20.63 2.55 7.06
CA VAL A 164 -21.02 3.20 5.80
C VAL A 164 -22.55 3.24 5.69
N TYR A 165 -23.09 4.45 5.60
CA TYR A 165 -24.52 4.74 5.58
C TYR A 165 -24.93 5.38 4.25
N LYS A 166 -26.20 5.22 3.86
CA LYS A 166 -26.78 5.96 2.73
C LYS A 166 -26.91 7.44 3.05
N VAL A 167 -26.73 8.29 2.06
CA VAL A 167 -27.09 9.71 2.19
C VAL A 167 -28.59 9.84 2.00
N ASP A 168 -29.31 10.37 3.01
CA ASP A 168 -30.76 10.57 3.02
C ASP A 168 -31.18 12.05 2.98
N HIS A 169 -30.19 12.97 2.94
CA HIS A 169 -30.39 14.41 2.84
C HIS A 169 -31.22 15.03 3.98
N ASP A 170 -31.27 14.38 5.15
CA ASP A 170 -31.79 14.96 6.37
C ASP A 170 -30.71 15.02 7.46
N ASP A 171 -30.94 15.78 8.53
CA ASP A 171 -29.96 15.97 9.61
C ASP A 171 -30.20 15.03 10.81
N LYS A 172 -30.99 13.95 10.63
CA LYS A 172 -31.37 13.04 11.71
C LYS A 172 -30.59 11.77 11.66
N GLU A 173 -29.55 11.66 12.48
CA GLU A 173 -28.70 10.47 12.54
C GLU A 173 -29.43 9.20 13.03
N GLU A 174 -30.57 9.34 13.68
CA GLU A 174 -31.30 8.22 14.30
C GLU A 174 -32.01 7.33 13.26
N ASN A 175 -32.33 7.86 12.07
CA ASN A 175 -32.98 7.15 10.97
C ASN A 175 -32.01 6.76 9.85
N ASP A 176 -30.71 7.01 10.00
CA ASP A 176 -29.68 6.64 9.00
C ASP A 176 -29.70 5.14 8.72
N GLU A 177 -29.80 4.78 7.44
CA GLU A 177 -29.72 3.40 6.98
C GLU A 177 -28.31 3.01 6.56
N ASN A 178 -27.83 1.87 7.03
CA ASN A 178 -26.58 1.30 6.53
C ASN A 178 -26.66 1.03 5.02
N TYR A 179 -25.58 1.32 4.28
CA TYR A 179 -25.52 1.02 2.86
C TYR A 179 -25.28 -0.48 2.59
N PHE A 180 -24.44 -1.12 3.39
CA PHE A 180 -24.20 -2.55 3.39
C PHE A 180 -24.88 -3.22 4.58
N LYS A 181 -24.90 -4.54 4.62
CA LYS A 181 -25.30 -5.29 5.81
C LYS A 181 -24.38 -4.89 6.98
N PRO A 182 -24.90 -4.36 8.08
CA PRO A 182 -24.03 -3.77 9.11
C PRO A 182 -23.27 -4.82 9.95
N TYR A 183 -23.84 -6.00 10.15
CA TYR A 183 -23.23 -7.10 10.88
C TYR A 183 -23.86 -8.43 10.47
N HIS A 184 -23.20 -9.53 10.86
CA HIS A 184 -23.77 -10.87 10.70
C HIS A 184 -23.67 -11.65 12.01
N ILE A 185 -24.74 -12.39 12.38
CA ILE A 185 -24.69 -13.36 13.48
C ILE A 185 -24.53 -14.75 12.86
N LEU A 186 -23.31 -15.25 12.89
CA LEU A 186 -22.93 -16.57 12.41
C LEU A 186 -23.30 -17.61 13.45
N LYS A 187 -24.22 -18.55 13.10
CA LYS A 187 -24.55 -19.71 13.93
C LYS A 187 -23.59 -20.84 13.58
N LYS A 188 -22.53 -21.00 14.37
CA LYS A 188 -21.49 -22.01 14.12
C LYS A 188 -21.79 -23.27 14.94
N GLU A 189 -21.94 -24.43 14.26
CA GLU A 189 -21.88 -25.72 14.93
C GLU A 189 -20.43 -25.98 15.34
N VAL A 190 -20.21 -26.27 16.61
CA VAL A 190 -18.90 -26.54 17.21
C VAL A 190 -18.96 -27.84 18.00
N VAL A 191 -17.81 -28.47 18.22
CA VAL A 191 -17.68 -29.67 19.04
C VAL A 191 -16.95 -29.27 20.33
N ASP A 192 -17.59 -29.53 21.48
CA ASP A 192 -16.99 -29.23 22.79
C ASP A 192 -15.90 -30.26 23.16
N GLU A 193 -15.26 -30.05 24.30
CA GLU A 193 -14.21 -30.95 24.79
C GLU A 193 -14.73 -32.35 25.14
N ALA A 194 -16.01 -32.47 25.49
CA ALA A 194 -16.67 -33.74 25.70
C ALA A 194 -17.10 -34.46 24.39
N GLY A 195 -16.83 -33.83 23.23
CA GLY A 195 -17.18 -34.38 21.91
C GLY A 195 -18.62 -34.13 21.49
N GLN A 196 -19.38 -33.31 22.22
CA GLN A 196 -20.76 -33.00 21.93
C GLN A 196 -20.91 -31.81 20.99
N LYS A 197 -21.89 -31.86 20.09
CA LYS A 197 -22.23 -30.76 19.20
C LYS A 197 -22.96 -29.68 19.97
N GLN A 198 -22.48 -28.43 19.80
CA GLN A 198 -23.01 -27.22 20.39
C GLN A 198 -23.22 -26.19 19.30
N ILE A 199 -23.96 -25.12 19.61
CA ILE A 199 -24.07 -23.95 18.75
C ILE A 199 -23.44 -22.75 19.48
N VAL A 200 -22.53 -22.04 18.81
CA VAL A 200 -22.02 -20.74 19.23
C VAL A 200 -22.51 -19.70 18.22
N LYS A 201 -23.10 -18.62 18.72
CA LYS A 201 -23.54 -17.46 17.92
C LYS A 201 -22.46 -16.39 17.94
N ILE A 202 -21.75 -16.23 16.83
CA ILE A 202 -20.68 -15.27 16.67
C ILE A 202 -21.24 -14.03 15.99
N GLY A 203 -21.32 -12.89 16.70
CA GLY A 203 -21.63 -11.59 16.14
C GLY A 203 -20.39 -11.06 15.45
N VAL A 204 -20.48 -10.72 14.16
CA VAL A 204 -19.37 -10.17 13.37
C VAL A 204 -19.79 -8.81 12.82
N MET A 205 -19.02 -7.76 13.10
CA MET A 205 -19.19 -6.40 12.59
C MET A 205 -17.95 -5.96 11.84
N GLY A 206 -18.12 -5.09 10.80
CA GLY A 206 -17.03 -4.66 9.92
C GLY A 206 -16.93 -3.14 9.85
N PHE A 207 -15.72 -2.59 9.69
CA PHE A 207 -15.47 -1.16 9.65
C PHE A 207 -14.43 -0.77 8.62
N VAL A 208 -14.58 0.43 8.07
CA VAL A 208 -13.60 1.12 7.23
C VAL A 208 -13.21 2.46 7.84
N PRO A 209 -12.02 3.00 7.53
CA PRO A 209 -11.66 4.37 7.91
C PRO A 209 -12.67 5.37 7.35
N PRO A 210 -13.20 6.29 8.15
CA PRO A 210 -14.12 7.32 7.64
C PRO A 210 -13.51 8.21 6.56
N GLN A 211 -12.18 8.22 6.43
CA GLN A 211 -11.40 8.95 5.44
C GLN A 211 -11.64 8.48 4.00
N ILE A 212 -12.31 7.34 3.77
CA ILE A 212 -12.77 6.94 2.43
C ILE A 212 -13.58 8.06 1.76
N MET A 213 -14.29 8.88 2.56
CA MET A 213 -15.05 10.02 2.03
C MET A 213 -14.19 11.09 1.39
N ASN A 214 -12.89 11.13 1.73
CA ASN A 214 -11.90 12.00 1.10
C ASN A 214 -11.17 11.27 -0.03
N TRP A 215 -10.71 10.03 0.24
CA TRP A 215 -9.89 9.27 -0.70
C TRP A 215 -10.65 8.87 -1.96
N ASP A 216 -11.94 8.50 -1.81
CA ASP A 216 -12.82 8.09 -2.90
C ASP A 216 -13.98 9.08 -3.15
N LYS A 217 -13.73 10.37 -2.94
CA LYS A 217 -14.75 11.41 -3.01
C LYS A 217 -15.60 11.32 -4.28
N ALA A 218 -14.96 11.19 -5.46
CA ALA A 218 -15.68 11.13 -6.74
C ALA A 218 -16.60 9.90 -6.87
N ASN A 219 -16.29 8.80 -6.18
CA ASN A 219 -17.10 7.59 -6.17
C ASN A 219 -18.23 7.65 -5.13
N LEU A 220 -18.04 8.37 -4.00
CA LEU A 220 -18.85 8.25 -2.79
C LEU A 220 -19.67 9.48 -2.45
N GLU A 221 -19.25 10.71 -2.84
CA GLU A 221 -19.95 11.95 -2.51
C GLU A 221 -21.40 11.94 -2.97
N GLY A 222 -22.31 12.34 -2.08
CA GLY A 222 -23.75 12.36 -2.35
C GLY A 222 -24.45 11.00 -2.37
N LYS A 223 -23.71 9.89 -2.22
CA LYS A 223 -24.28 8.53 -2.23
C LYS A 223 -24.22 7.88 -0.85
N VAL A 224 -23.10 8.02 -0.16
CA VAL A 224 -22.86 7.43 1.16
C VAL A 224 -22.19 8.44 2.09
N LYS A 225 -22.25 8.13 3.39
CA LYS A 225 -21.54 8.83 4.46
C LYS A 225 -20.90 7.80 5.38
N ALA A 226 -19.66 8.06 5.87
CA ALA A 226 -18.97 7.19 6.81
C ALA A 226 -18.96 7.81 8.21
N LYS A 227 -19.37 7.01 9.20
CA LYS A 227 -19.42 7.40 10.61
C LYS A 227 -18.18 6.89 11.36
N ASP A 228 -17.97 7.44 12.56
CA ASP A 228 -16.89 7.03 13.45
C ASP A 228 -16.96 5.54 13.81
N ILE A 229 -15.80 4.87 13.83
CA ILE A 229 -15.66 3.43 14.05
C ILE A 229 -16.10 3.05 15.47
N VAL A 230 -15.57 3.74 16.49
CA VAL A 230 -15.76 3.38 17.91
C VAL A 230 -17.19 3.69 18.36
N ALA A 231 -17.73 4.83 17.95
CA ALA A 231 -19.13 5.21 18.24
C ALA A 231 -20.12 4.21 17.62
N THR A 232 -19.88 3.85 16.34
CA THR A 232 -20.71 2.86 15.63
C THR A 232 -20.60 1.48 16.27
N ALA A 233 -19.40 1.04 16.65
CA ALA A 233 -19.19 -0.26 17.30
C ALA A 233 -19.97 -0.39 18.60
N LYS A 234 -20.04 0.66 19.44
CA LYS A 234 -20.85 0.67 20.68
C LYS A 234 -22.34 0.41 20.42
N ILE A 235 -22.84 0.89 19.29
CA ILE A 235 -24.24 0.67 18.88
C ILE A 235 -24.43 -0.77 18.39
N MET A 236 -23.50 -1.26 17.54
CA MET A 236 -23.61 -2.59 16.93
C MET A 236 -23.45 -3.71 17.96
N VAL A 237 -22.54 -3.57 18.93
CA VAL A 237 -22.40 -4.51 20.04
C VAL A 237 -23.72 -4.70 20.77
N LYS A 238 -24.41 -3.62 21.14
CA LYS A 238 -25.70 -3.68 21.83
C LYS A 238 -26.79 -4.37 20.99
N LYS A 239 -26.83 -4.08 19.68
CA LYS A 239 -27.78 -4.73 18.76
C LYS A 239 -27.55 -6.24 18.70
N MET A 240 -26.31 -6.68 18.47
CA MET A 240 -25.95 -8.10 18.36
C MET A 240 -26.18 -8.85 19.67
N GLN A 241 -25.88 -8.25 20.83
CA GLN A 241 -26.17 -8.84 22.15
C GLN A 241 -27.67 -9.04 22.38
N ASN A 242 -28.49 -8.04 21.98
CA ASN A 242 -29.95 -8.14 22.06
C ASN A 242 -30.53 -9.23 21.14
N GLU A 243 -29.87 -9.53 20.02
CA GLU A 243 -30.21 -10.62 19.10
C GLU A 243 -29.61 -11.96 19.56
N GLY A 244 -28.90 -11.98 20.68
CA GLY A 244 -28.39 -13.18 21.33
C GLY A 244 -27.09 -13.69 20.79
N ALA A 245 -26.19 -12.82 20.29
CA ALA A 245 -24.80 -13.15 20.04
C ALA A 245 -24.10 -13.55 21.36
N ASP A 246 -23.36 -14.65 21.32
CA ASP A 246 -22.60 -15.19 22.46
C ASP A 246 -21.23 -14.49 22.56
N ILE A 247 -20.55 -14.30 21.43
CA ILE A 247 -19.26 -13.61 21.30
C ILE A 247 -19.32 -12.60 20.16
N ILE A 248 -18.49 -11.56 20.22
CA ILE A 248 -18.48 -10.50 19.22
C ILE A 248 -17.06 -10.28 18.70
N VAL A 249 -16.89 -10.41 17.38
CA VAL A 249 -15.66 -10.19 16.63
C VAL A 249 -15.81 -8.93 15.77
N ALA A 250 -14.85 -8.04 15.86
CA ALA A 250 -14.76 -6.88 14.98
C ALA A 250 -13.72 -7.13 13.88
N LEU A 251 -14.14 -6.96 12.62
CA LEU A 251 -13.30 -6.88 11.45
C LEU A 251 -13.06 -5.39 11.21
N ALA A 252 -11.95 -4.87 11.70
CA ALA A 252 -11.70 -3.43 11.73
C ALA A 252 -10.58 -3.10 10.73
N HIS A 253 -10.96 -2.77 9.48
CA HIS A 253 -10.00 -2.32 8.49
C HIS A 253 -9.44 -0.96 8.90
N SER A 254 -8.56 -0.97 9.91
CA SER A 254 -8.06 0.19 10.63
C SER A 254 -6.78 -0.21 11.40
N GLY A 255 -5.78 0.65 11.41
CA GLY A 255 -4.52 0.41 12.10
C GLY A 255 -4.58 0.67 13.60
N VAL A 256 -3.41 0.67 14.23
CA VAL A 256 -3.23 0.88 15.67
C VAL A 256 -2.70 2.29 15.93
N ASP A 257 -3.50 3.13 16.56
CA ASP A 257 -3.09 4.41 17.14
C ASP A 257 -3.51 4.46 18.60
N LYS A 258 -2.56 4.71 19.51
CA LYS A 258 -2.77 4.80 20.96
C LYS A 258 -2.89 6.24 21.46
N SER A 259 -2.97 7.23 20.56
CA SER A 259 -3.21 8.62 20.92
C SER A 259 -4.60 8.82 21.51
N GLU A 260 -4.89 10.00 22.06
CA GLU A 260 -6.20 10.29 22.68
C GLU A 260 -7.32 10.20 21.66
N TYR A 261 -8.30 9.33 21.90
CA TYR A 261 -9.48 9.19 21.06
C TYR A 261 -10.42 10.40 21.20
N LYS A 262 -10.83 10.96 20.05
CA LYS A 262 -11.84 12.00 19.95
C LYS A 262 -12.78 11.66 18.80
N GLU A 263 -14.02 11.37 19.11
CA GLU A 263 -15.05 10.98 18.12
C GLU A 263 -15.20 12.01 16.99
N VAL A 264 -15.10 13.30 17.31
CA VAL A 264 -15.17 14.39 16.32
C VAL A 264 -14.08 14.30 15.25
N ASN A 265 -12.94 13.67 15.56
CA ASN A 265 -11.82 13.54 14.63
C ASN A 265 -12.00 12.35 13.66
N LYS A 266 -12.94 11.44 13.93
CA LYS A 266 -13.17 10.21 13.14
C LYS A 266 -11.86 9.53 12.81
N MET A 267 -11.21 8.95 13.82
CA MET A 267 -9.85 8.40 13.69
C MET A 267 -9.76 7.36 12.57
N GLU A 268 -8.70 7.46 11.76
CA GLU A 268 -8.36 6.49 10.73
C GLU A 268 -7.91 5.16 11.35
N ASN A 269 -7.00 5.23 12.34
CA ASN A 269 -6.40 4.06 12.99
C ASN A 269 -7.00 3.87 14.39
N ALA A 270 -8.23 3.32 14.46
CA ALA A 270 -9.04 3.26 15.68
C ALA A 270 -9.07 1.89 16.38
N SER A 271 -8.35 0.87 15.87
CA SER A 271 -8.47 -0.52 16.36
C SER A 271 -8.05 -0.68 17.83
N TYR A 272 -7.06 0.10 18.31
CA TYR A 272 -6.72 0.11 19.72
C TYR A 272 -7.88 0.58 20.61
N HIS A 273 -8.58 1.63 20.18
CA HIS A 273 -9.72 2.17 20.93
C HIS A 273 -10.94 1.26 20.85
N LEU A 274 -11.11 0.56 19.73
CA LEU A 274 -12.15 -0.45 19.57
C LEU A 274 -11.97 -1.59 20.59
N ALA A 275 -10.74 -2.11 20.73
CA ALA A 275 -10.43 -3.16 21.71
C ALA A 275 -10.51 -2.67 23.18
N THR A 276 -10.19 -1.40 23.45
CA THR A 276 -10.06 -0.90 24.84
C THR A 276 -11.27 -0.11 25.33
N GLN A 277 -12.10 0.47 24.44
CA GLN A 277 -13.18 1.40 24.80
C GLN A 277 -14.58 0.95 24.36
N VAL A 278 -14.69 -0.25 23.73
CA VAL A 278 -15.99 -0.83 23.34
C VAL A 278 -16.26 -2.08 24.16
N PRO A 279 -16.99 -1.99 25.27
CA PRO A 279 -17.30 -3.17 26.10
C PRO A 279 -18.12 -4.21 25.30
N GLY A 280 -17.75 -5.48 25.42
CA GLY A 280 -18.43 -6.58 24.74
C GLY A 280 -17.81 -6.98 23.40
N VAL A 281 -16.72 -6.36 22.97
CA VAL A 281 -15.87 -6.88 21.90
C VAL A 281 -14.94 -7.94 22.49
N ASP A 282 -14.88 -9.12 21.86
CA ASP A 282 -14.14 -10.28 22.32
C ASP A 282 -12.87 -10.56 21.50
N ALA A 283 -12.81 -10.10 20.24
CA ALA A 283 -11.62 -10.11 19.38
C ALA A 283 -11.68 -8.97 18.35
N VAL A 284 -10.50 -8.47 17.93
CA VAL A 284 -10.37 -7.50 16.83
C VAL A 284 -9.38 -8.04 15.80
N LEU A 285 -9.87 -8.22 14.58
CA LEU A 285 -9.09 -8.51 13.39
C LEU A 285 -8.85 -7.19 12.67
N MET A 286 -7.60 -6.92 12.24
CA MET A 286 -7.16 -5.60 11.83
C MET A 286 -6.46 -5.60 10.49
N GLY A 287 -6.52 -4.46 9.78
CA GLY A 287 -5.86 -4.25 8.48
C GLY A 287 -5.36 -2.83 8.28
N HIS A 288 -5.35 -2.37 7.01
CA HIS A 288 -5.11 -1.01 6.56
C HIS A 288 -3.66 -0.52 6.65
N SER A 289 -3.01 -0.67 7.79
CA SER A 289 -1.64 -0.15 7.99
C SER A 289 -0.53 -1.09 7.50
N HIS A 290 -0.87 -2.26 6.93
CA HIS A 290 0.05 -3.25 6.37
C HIS A 290 1.14 -3.72 7.33
N THR A 291 0.88 -3.66 8.65
CA THR A 291 1.82 -4.05 9.70
C THR A 291 1.49 -5.42 10.27
N GLU A 292 2.46 -6.08 10.85
CA GLU A 292 2.25 -7.34 11.56
C GLU A 292 2.00 -7.06 13.03
N VAL A 293 0.79 -7.40 13.52
CA VAL A 293 0.42 -7.25 14.93
C VAL A 293 -0.14 -8.56 15.45
N LYS A 294 0.29 -8.95 16.65
CA LYS A 294 -0.28 -10.02 17.47
C LYS A 294 -0.13 -9.60 18.93
N ASP A 295 -1.21 -9.14 19.52
CA ASP A 295 -1.18 -8.54 20.86
C ASP A 295 -2.51 -8.78 21.59
N VAL A 296 -2.58 -8.36 22.84
CA VAL A 296 -3.79 -8.36 23.65
C VAL A 296 -3.96 -6.98 24.27
N PHE A 297 -5.01 -6.25 23.87
CA PHE A 297 -5.32 -4.93 24.40
C PHE A 297 -6.48 -5.02 25.40
N ASN A 298 -6.25 -4.68 26.66
CA ASN A 298 -7.27 -4.74 27.72
C ASN A 298 -8.01 -6.10 27.82
N GLY A 299 -7.27 -7.21 27.60
CA GLY A 299 -7.84 -8.58 27.60
C GLY A 299 -8.59 -8.96 26.32
N VAL A 300 -8.56 -8.14 25.27
CA VAL A 300 -9.09 -8.42 23.93
C VAL A 300 -7.94 -8.82 23.02
N PRO A 301 -7.89 -10.04 22.48
CA PRO A 301 -6.89 -10.47 21.53
C PRO A 301 -7.08 -9.73 20.21
N VAL A 302 -5.95 -9.31 19.61
CA VAL A 302 -5.92 -8.61 18.34
C VAL A 302 -4.88 -9.21 17.42
N VAL A 303 -5.16 -9.23 16.11
CA VAL A 303 -4.21 -9.69 15.09
C VAL A 303 -4.33 -8.84 13.83
N MET A 304 -3.21 -8.61 13.13
CA MET A 304 -3.09 -8.00 11.81
C MET A 304 -2.04 -8.79 11.03
N PRO A 305 -2.38 -9.48 9.95
CA PRO A 305 -1.49 -10.43 9.28
C PRO A 305 -0.48 -9.79 8.30
N GLY A 306 -0.39 -8.47 8.25
CA GLY A 306 0.43 -7.76 7.27
C GLY A 306 -0.34 -7.53 5.97
N VAL A 307 0.24 -7.87 4.80
CA VAL A 307 -0.30 -7.51 3.49
C VAL A 307 -0.03 -8.61 2.46
N PHE A 308 -0.83 -8.65 1.38
CA PHE A 308 -0.64 -9.50 0.19
C PHE A 308 -0.69 -11.01 0.46
N GLY A 309 -1.32 -11.41 1.58
CA GLY A 309 -1.36 -12.80 2.01
C GLY A 309 -0.03 -13.32 2.57
N SER A 310 0.87 -12.43 3.01
CA SER A 310 2.18 -12.80 3.55
C SER A 310 2.13 -13.65 4.82
N ASN A 311 1.05 -13.51 5.60
CA ASN A 311 0.80 -14.30 6.79
C ASN A 311 -0.67 -14.71 6.89
N LEU A 312 -0.92 -15.74 7.69
CA LEU A 312 -2.23 -16.06 8.25
C LEU A 312 -2.32 -15.57 9.68
N GLY A 313 -3.30 -14.71 9.98
CA GLY A 313 -3.67 -14.32 11.34
C GLY A 313 -4.45 -15.42 12.05
N ILE A 314 -4.16 -15.68 13.32
CA ILE A 314 -4.82 -16.71 14.13
C ILE A 314 -5.08 -16.17 15.53
N ILE A 315 -6.31 -16.37 16.02
CA ILE A 315 -6.64 -16.19 17.43
C ILE A 315 -7.26 -17.50 17.93
N ASP A 316 -6.58 -18.17 18.85
CA ASP A 316 -7.16 -19.31 19.59
C ASP A 316 -7.88 -18.80 20.83
N MET A 317 -9.17 -19.07 20.96
CA MET A 317 -10.04 -18.67 22.07
C MET A 317 -10.62 -19.89 22.77
N GLN A 318 -10.73 -19.84 24.08
CA GLN A 318 -11.48 -20.79 24.86
C GLN A 318 -12.80 -20.17 25.31
N LEU A 319 -13.91 -20.88 25.05
CA LEU A 319 -15.26 -20.50 25.44
C LEU A 319 -15.76 -21.46 26.52
N LYS A 320 -16.36 -20.93 27.58
CA LYS A 320 -16.97 -21.70 28.67
C LYS A 320 -18.45 -21.36 28.74
N LYS A 321 -19.32 -22.37 28.88
CA LYS A 321 -20.76 -22.17 29.00
C LYS A 321 -21.14 -21.89 30.44
N VAL A 322 -21.57 -20.66 30.72
CA VAL A 322 -21.97 -20.19 32.06
C VAL A 322 -23.42 -19.77 32.01
N ASN A 323 -24.27 -20.37 32.83
CA ASN A 323 -25.72 -20.10 32.85
C ASN A 323 -26.41 -20.20 31.46
N GLY A 324 -25.93 -21.14 30.63
CA GLY A 324 -26.48 -21.36 29.30
C GLY A 324 -25.96 -20.45 28.19
N LYS A 325 -25.08 -19.50 28.51
CA LYS A 325 -24.41 -18.58 27.58
C LYS A 325 -22.92 -18.90 27.46
N TRP A 326 -22.35 -18.72 26.27
CA TRP A 326 -20.93 -18.84 26.07
C TRP A 326 -20.21 -17.55 26.52
N GLU A 327 -19.11 -17.72 27.25
CA GLU A 327 -18.26 -16.63 27.73
C GLU A 327 -16.82 -16.89 27.37
N VAL A 328 -16.12 -15.86 26.86
CA VAL A 328 -14.70 -15.95 26.49
C VAL A 328 -13.83 -15.99 27.74
N GLN A 329 -12.94 -16.98 27.81
CA GLN A 329 -11.88 -17.03 28.81
C GLN A 329 -10.70 -16.20 28.33
N LYS A 330 -10.70 -14.90 28.67
CA LYS A 330 -9.80 -13.88 28.10
C LYS A 330 -8.32 -14.19 28.30
N ASP A 331 -7.96 -14.78 29.43
CA ASP A 331 -6.59 -15.19 29.80
C ASP A 331 -6.08 -16.39 28.99
N GLN A 332 -6.97 -17.11 28.28
CA GLN A 332 -6.65 -18.24 27.43
C GLN A 332 -6.56 -17.88 25.93
N SER A 333 -6.81 -16.62 25.58
CA SER A 333 -6.76 -16.17 24.19
C SER A 333 -5.32 -15.98 23.71
N LYS A 334 -4.98 -16.51 22.51
CA LYS A 334 -3.61 -16.54 21.97
C LYS A 334 -3.57 -16.06 20.53
N PRO A 335 -3.23 -14.79 20.27
CA PRO A 335 -3.00 -14.29 18.92
C PRO A 335 -1.65 -14.78 18.37
N GLN A 336 -1.63 -15.17 17.08
CA GLN A 336 -0.46 -15.69 16.37
C GLN A 336 -0.44 -15.20 14.93
N LEU A 337 0.75 -15.19 14.31
CA LEU A 337 0.93 -15.02 12.87
C LEU A 337 1.71 -16.20 12.31
N ARG A 338 1.27 -16.71 11.14
CA ARG A 338 1.97 -17.80 10.42
C ARG A 338 2.38 -17.29 9.04
N PRO A 339 3.68 -17.07 8.78
CA PRO A 339 4.16 -16.61 7.49
C PRO A 339 4.13 -17.71 6.41
N ILE A 340 3.90 -17.29 5.16
CA ILE A 340 4.00 -18.18 3.98
C ILE A 340 5.45 -18.40 3.54
N ALA A 341 6.34 -17.46 3.83
CA ALA A 341 7.78 -17.53 3.50
C ALA A 341 8.63 -16.96 4.64
N ASN A 342 9.90 -17.30 4.66
CA ASN A 342 10.86 -16.67 5.55
C ASN A 342 11.30 -15.28 5.03
N SER A 343 12.09 -14.53 5.81
CA SER A 343 12.58 -13.19 5.44
C SER A 343 13.38 -13.16 4.12
N LYS A 344 14.00 -14.27 3.73
CA LYS A 344 14.75 -14.41 2.46
C LYS A 344 13.85 -14.76 1.27
N GLY A 345 12.55 -14.94 1.45
CA GLY A 345 11.61 -15.34 0.39
C GLY A 345 11.63 -16.85 0.08
N THR A 346 12.21 -17.69 0.95
CA THR A 346 12.07 -19.13 0.83
C THR A 346 10.67 -19.53 1.29
N PRO A 347 9.88 -20.23 0.46
CA PRO A 347 8.52 -20.62 0.85
C PRO A 347 8.55 -21.61 2.02
N LEU A 348 7.64 -21.42 2.96
CA LEU A 348 7.41 -22.33 4.10
C LEU A 348 6.24 -23.27 3.83
N VAL A 349 5.46 -22.94 2.82
CA VAL A 349 4.33 -23.76 2.34
C VAL A 349 4.22 -23.67 0.83
N GLU A 350 3.71 -24.75 0.22
CA GLU A 350 3.42 -24.78 -1.22
C GLU A 350 2.08 -24.08 -1.50
N SER A 351 1.90 -23.61 -2.73
CA SER A 351 0.65 -23.06 -3.23
C SER A 351 -0.42 -24.17 -3.33
N ASP A 352 -1.67 -23.87 -2.97
CA ASP A 352 -2.82 -24.73 -3.20
C ASP A 352 -3.09 -24.85 -4.71
N GLN A 353 -2.79 -26.02 -5.28
CA GLN A 353 -2.88 -26.25 -6.73
C GLN A 353 -4.31 -26.18 -7.27
N LYS A 354 -5.32 -26.43 -6.44
CA LYS A 354 -6.72 -26.27 -6.86
C LYS A 354 -7.01 -24.79 -7.14
N LEU A 355 -6.56 -23.90 -6.26
CA LEU A 355 -6.73 -22.47 -6.42
C LEU A 355 -5.86 -21.90 -7.54
N VAL A 356 -4.62 -22.38 -7.69
CA VAL A 356 -3.75 -22.01 -8.82
C VAL A 356 -4.44 -22.34 -10.15
N ASN A 357 -5.03 -23.52 -10.28
CA ASN A 357 -5.74 -23.93 -11.49
C ASN A 357 -7.01 -23.11 -11.73
N GLU A 358 -7.70 -22.67 -10.67
CA GLU A 358 -8.93 -21.88 -10.76
C GLU A 358 -8.72 -20.51 -11.40
N ILE A 359 -7.54 -19.89 -11.19
CA ILE A 359 -7.25 -18.53 -11.66
C ILE A 359 -6.16 -18.50 -12.73
N LYS A 360 -5.82 -19.66 -13.30
CA LYS A 360 -4.74 -19.79 -14.28
C LYS A 360 -4.92 -18.88 -15.50
N ASP A 361 -6.14 -18.76 -16.00
CA ASP A 361 -6.43 -18.00 -17.22
C ASP A 361 -6.30 -16.50 -16.96
N GLU A 362 -6.80 -16.00 -15.81
CA GLU A 362 -6.62 -14.61 -15.43
C GLU A 362 -5.16 -14.29 -15.11
N HIS A 363 -4.43 -15.22 -14.49
CA HIS A 363 -2.99 -15.08 -14.27
C HIS A 363 -2.23 -14.88 -15.58
N GLN A 364 -2.44 -15.77 -16.57
CA GLN A 364 -1.78 -15.66 -17.88
C GLN A 364 -2.18 -14.38 -18.60
N ALA A 365 -3.47 -14.08 -18.62
CA ALA A 365 -3.98 -12.87 -19.26
C ALA A 365 -3.44 -11.58 -18.61
N THR A 366 -3.17 -11.61 -17.31
CA THR A 366 -2.53 -10.48 -16.61
C THR A 366 -1.05 -10.33 -17.02
N ILE A 367 -0.33 -11.43 -17.21
CA ILE A 367 1.05 -11.39 -17.73
C ILE A 367 1.04 -10.75 -19.13
N ASP A 368 0.07 -11.11 -19.99
CA ASP A 368 -0.07 -10.52 -21.32
C ASP A 368 -0.45 -9.02 -21.22
N TYR A 369 -1.36 -8.67 -20.32
CA TYR A 369 -1.80 -7.29 -20.08
C TYR A 369 -0.63 -6.38 -19.67
N VAL A 370 0.23 -6.79 -18.73
CA VAL A 370 1.36 -5.96 -18.31
C VAL A 370 2.46 -5.83 -19.36
N ASN A 371 2.46 -6.68 -20.38
CA ASN A 371 3.33 -6.58 -21.54
C ASN A 371 2.76 -5.69 -22.67
N THR A 372 1.55 -5.13 -22.51
CA THR A 372 0.94 -4.25 -23.52
C THR A 372 1.79 -3.00 -23.70
N PRO A 373 2.18 -2.66 -24.96
CA PRO A 373 2.95 -1.44 -25.25
C PRO A 373 2.18 -0.17 -24.89
N VAL A 374 2.86 0.78 -24.22
CA VAL A 374 2.30 2.10 -23.87
C VAL A 374 3.06 3.26 -24.53
N GLY A 375 4.28 3.02 -25.05
CA GLY A 375 5.10 4.02 -25.73
C GLY A 375 6.47 3.47 -26.08
N LYS A 376 7.40 4.38 -26.40
CA LYS A 376 8.81 4.06 -26.65
C LYS A 376 9.69 5.09 -25.95
N THR A 377 10.87 4.67 -25.47
CA THR A 377 11.89 5.59 -24.96
C THR A 377 13.11 5.61 -25.88
N LYS A 378 13.66 6.81 -26.13
CA LYS A 378 14.83 7.02 -26.97
C LYS A 378 16.13 6.58 -26.30
N ALA A 379 16.18 6.60 -24.98
CA ALA A 379 17.35 6.25 -24.19
C ALA A 379 16.95 5.37 -22.99
N PRO A 380 17.88 4.66 -22.33
CA PRO A 380 17.58 3.91 -21.11
C PRO A 380 17.03 4.81 -20.01
N ILE A 381 16.09 4.28 -19.21
CA ILE A 381 15.58 4.91 -17.99
C ILE A 381 16.06 4.06 -16.81
N ASN A 382 16.91 4.61 -15.97
CA ASN A 382 17.43 3.90 -14.80
C ASN A 382 17.52 4.81 -13.58
N SER A 383 17.55 4.24 -12.38
CA SER A 383 17.58 4.97 -11.11
C SER A 383 18.89 4.79 -10.33
N TYR A 384 19.93 4.28 -10.97
CA TYR A 384 21.18 3.95 -10.29
C TYR A 384 21.87 5.14 -9.61
N PHE A 385 21.70 6.33 -10.15
CA PHE A 385 22.31 7.56 -9.64
C PHE A 385 21.27 8.58 -9.12
N SER A 386 20.01 8.18 -9.01
CA SER A 386 18.90 9.07 -8.65
C SER A 386 19.00 9.72 -7.27
N LEU A 387 19.85 9.19 -6.38
CA LEU A 387 20.13 9.79 -5.08
C LEU A 387 21.26 10.86 -5.14
N VAL A 388 22.00 10.99 -6.24
CA VAL A 388 23.17 11.88 -6.29
C VAL A 388 23.19 12.82 -7.49
N GLN A 389 22.26 12.65 -8.41
CA GLN A 389 22.06 13.56 -9.55
C GLN A 389 20.59 13.53 -9.99
N ASP A 390 20.17 14.54 -10.73
CA ASP A 390 18.88 14.55 -11.39
C ASP A 390 18.77 13.38 -12.39
N ASP A 391 17.59 12.73 -12.43
CA ASP A 391 17.49 11.37 -12.94
C ASP A 391 16.25 11.14 -13.81
N PRO A 392 16.42 10.45 -14.96
CA PRO A 392 15.32 10.17 -15.89
C PRO A 392 14.14 9.42 -15.28
N SER A 393 14.37 8.56 -14.28
CA SER A 393 13.30 7.76 -13.68
C SER A 393 12.37 8.59 -12.81
N VAL A 394 12.86 9.69 -12.21
CA VAL A 394 12.04 10.65 -11.46
C VAL A 394 11.40 11.66 -12.43
N GLN A 395 12.17 12.18 -13.40
CA GLN A 395 11.70 13.16 -14.36
C GLN A 395 10.44 12.74 -15.12
N ILE A 396 10.36 11.49 -15.55
CA ILE A 396 9.18 11.03 -16.29
C ILE A 396 7.93 10.96 -15.40
N VAL A 397 8.09 10.65 -14.12
CA VAL A 397 7.01 10.63 -13.13
C VAL A 397 6.52 12.05 -12.87
N THR A 398 7.44 12.98 -12.59
CA THR A 398 7.10 14.39 -12.31
C THR A 398 6.45 15.06 -13.51
N ASN A 399 6.95 14.81 -14.72
CA ASN A 399 6.32 15.28 -15.96
C ASN A 399 4.89 14.78 -16.13
N ALA A 400 4.63 13.49 -15.85
CA ALA A 400 3.30 12.92 -15.95
C ALA A 400 2.32 13.50 -14.92
N GLN A 401 2.75 13.65 -13.67
CA GLN A 401 1.97 14.26 -12.61
C GLN A 401 1.63 15.72 -12.90
N LYS A 402 2.63 16.52 -13.29
CA LYS A 402 2.45 17.92 -13.68
C LYS A 402 1.48 18.06 -14.82
N TRP A 403 1.70 17.32 -15.91
CA TRP A 403 0.80 17.32 -17.08
C TRP A 403 -0.64 17.04 -16.68
N TYR A 404 -0.88 16.05 -15.81
CA TYR A 404 -2.22 15.66 -15.41
C TYR A 404 -2.90 16.77 -14.59
N VAL A 405 -2.22 17.32 -13.57
CA VAL A 405 -2.73 18.43 -12.76
C VAL A 405 -3.03 19.66 -13.62
N GLU A 406 -2.15 20.01 -14.57
CA GLU A 406 -2.39 21.12 -15.50
C GLU A 406 -3.61 20.92 -16.39
N GLN A 407 -4.02 19.67 -16.72
CA GLN A 407 -5.28 19.42 -17.43
C GLN A 407 -6.48 19.57 -16.49
N GLU A 408 -6.38 19.06 -15.28
CA GLU A 408 -7.45 19.13 -14.29
C GLU A 408 -7.76 20.58 -13.91
N LEU A 409 -6.74 21.40 -13.67
CA LEU A 409 -6.90 22.83 -13.30
C LEU A 409 -7.53 23.70 -14.39
N LYS A 410 -7.65 23.20 -15.64
CA LYS A 410 -8.40 23.90 -16.71
C LYS A 410 -9.92 23.78 -16.57
N LYS A 411 -10.41 22.91 -15.69
CA LYS A 411 -11.85 22.74 -15.47
C LYS A 411 -12.44 23.96 -14.74
N PRO A 412 -13.71 24.30 -14.99
CA PRO A 412 -14.33 25.50 -14.42
C PRO A 412 -14.29 25.59 -12.89
N GLU A 413 -14.31 24.48 -12.19
CA GLU A 413 -14.26 24.43 -10.73
C GLU A 413 -12.94 24.93 -10.13
N TYR A 414 -11.88 25.03 -10.95
CA TYR A 414 -10.54 25.49 -10.51
C TYR A 414 -10.20 26.89 -11.02
N GLU A 415 -11.16 27.67 -11.49
CA GLU A 415 -10.97 29.02 -12.11
C GLU A 415 -10.11 29.94 -11.25
N GLU A 416 -10.25 29.90 -9.91
CA GLU A 416 -9.53 30.76 -8.96
C GLU A 416 -8.03 30.40 -8.81
N ILE A 417 -7.64 29.18 -9.19
CA ILE A 417 -6.27 28.67 -8.97
C ILE A 417 -5.57 28.21 -10.25
N LYS A 418 -6.23 28.25 -11.39
CA LYS A 418 -5.74 27.75 -12.68
C LYS A 418 -4.43 28.41 -13.16
N ASP A 419 -4.20 29.67 -12.75
CA ASP A 419 -3.05 30.46 -13.16
C ASP A 419 -1.89 30.39 -12.14
N ILE A 420 -2.04 29.63 -11.06
CA ILE A 420 -0.95 29.36 -10.11
C ILE A 420 0.03 28.36 -10.75
N PRO A 421 1.34 28.64 -10.76
CA PRO A 421 2.33 27.73 -11.33
C PRO A 421 2.28 26.33 -10.73
N VAL A 422 2.32 25.30 -11.59
CA VAL A 422 2.34 23.89 -11.17
C VAL A 422 3.77 23.37 -11.13
N LEU A 423 4.18 22.90 -9.96
CA LEU A 423 5.38 22.13 -9.71
C LEU A 423 5.01 20.64 -9.57
N SER A 424 5.99 19.75 -9.57
CA SER A 424 5.75 18.32 -9.35
C SER A 424 6.79 17.73 -8.41
N ALA A 425 6.35 17.01 -7.39
CA ALA A 425 7.19 16.30 -6.44
C ALA A 425 7.28 14.81 -6.81
N GLY A 426 8.49 14.30 -6.94
CA GLY A 426 8.77 12.89 -7.18
C GLY A 426 9.94 12.41 -6.33
N ALA A 427 9.89 11.16 -5.88
CA ALA A 427 10.96 10.53 -5.12
C ALA A 427 11.48 9.28 -5.85
N PRO A 428 12.78 8.95 -5.76
CA PRO A 428 13.35 7.73 -6.32
C PRO A 428 12.97 6.52 -5.47
N PHE A 429 11.84 5.88 -5.78
CA PHE A 429 11.32 4.76 -5.00
C PHE A 429 12.18 3.50 -5.09
N LYS A 430 12.81 3.24 -6.25
CA LYS A 430 13.71 2.12 -6.48
C LYS A 430 15.15 2.63 -6.62
N ALA A 431 15.79 2.91 -5.50
CA ALA A 431 17.15 3.45 -5.44
C ALA A 431 18.05 2.69 -4.45
N GLY A 432 17.88 1.37 -4.36
CA GLY A 432 18.68 0.51 -3.48
C GLY A 432 18.36 0.69 -1.99
N GLY A 433 19.30 1.21 -1.21
CA GLY A 433 19.13 1.41 0.23
C GLY A 433 18.79 0.12 0.97
N ARG A 434 17.78 0.14 1.84
CA ARG A 434 17.33 -1.02 2.63
C ARG A 434 16.83 -2.20 1.79
N ASN A 435 16.46 -1.98 0.53
CA ASN A 435 15.92 -3.00 -0.36
C ASN A 435 17.00 -3.74 -1.16
N GLY A 436 18.29 -3.38 -0.98
CA GLY A 436 19.44 -4.10 -1.52
C GLY A 436 19.95 -3.61 -2.87
N ALA A 437 21.11 -4.13 -3.27
CA ALA A 437 21.88 -3.69 -4.44
C ALA A 437 21.21 -4.00 -5.79
N THR A 438 20.17 -4.82 -5.82
CA THR A 438 19.39 -5.14 -7.03
C THR A 438 18.10 -4.32 -7.16
N TYR A 439 17.75 -3.52 -6.16
CA TYR A 439 16.49 -2.78 -6.14
C TYR A 439 16.61 -1.42 -6.83
N TYR A 440 16.70 -1.45 -8.15
CA TYR A 440 16.77 -0.28 -9.01
C TYR A 440 15.89 -0.45 -10.23
N THR A 441 15.42 0.66 -10.80
CA THR A 441 14.82 0.69 -12.14
C THR A 441 15.93 0.57 -13.18
N ASP A 442 15.74 -0.27 -14.20
CA ASP A 442 16.68 -0.44 -15.31
C ASP A 442 15.92 -0.86 -16.58
N ILE A 443 15.38 0.13 -17.26
CA ILE A 443 14.56 -0.02 -18.46
C ILE A 443 15.41 0.32 -19.68
N PRO A 444 15.65 -0.61 -20.62
CA PRO A 444 16.42 -0.35 -21.82
C PRO A 444 15.67 0.60 -22.77
N ALA A 445 16.41 1.28 -23.65
CA ALA A 445 15.83 2.02 -24.76
C ALA A 445 14.95 1.11 -25.62
N GLY A 446 13.84 1.65 -26.14
CA GLY A 446 12.91 0.90 -26.98
C GLY A 446 11.48 0.94 -26.48
N THR A 447 10.73 -0.13 -26.71
CA THR A 447 9.30 -0.20 -26.35
C THR A 447 9.10 -0.22 -24.85
N LEU A 448 8.20 0.64 -24.37
CA LEU A 448 7.72 0.68 -22.99
C LEU A 448 6.37 -0.05 -22.89
N ALA A 449 6.24 -0.89 -21.88
CA ALA A 449 5.00 -1.60 -21.54
C ALA A 449 4.48 -1.18 -20.15
N ILE A 450 3.25 -1.58 -19.81
CA ILE A 450 2.63 -1.27 -18.51
C ILE A 450 3.56 -1.69 -17.35
N LYS A 451 4.20 -2.85 -17.42
CA LYS A 451 5.15 -3.31 -16.41
C LYS A 451 6.29 -2.32 -16.13
N ASN A 452 6.76 -1.61 -17.16
CA ASN A 452 7.82 -0.62 -16.99
C ASN A 452 7.35 0.60 -16.20
N VAL A 453 6.08 0.99 -16.36
CA VAL A 453 5.49 2.09 -15.57
C VAL A 453 5.48 1.75 -14.09
N ALA A 454 5.15 0.52 -13.77
CA ALA A 454 5.14 0.09 -12.38
C ALA A 454 6.55 -0.14 -11.81
N ASP A 455 7.54 -0.36 -12.66
CA ASP A 455 8.95 -0.34 -12.27
C ASP A 455 9.44 1.08 -11.94
N LEU A 456 8.85 2.10 -12.58
CA LEU A 456 9.08 3.51 -12.29
C LEU A 456 8.36 3.98 -11.03
N TYR A 457 7.12 3.53 -10.84
CA TYR A 457 6.25 3.94 -9.72
C TYR A 457 5.63 2.71 -9.04
N VAL A 458 6.26 2.28 -7.96
CA VAL A 458 5.98 0.97 -7.32
C VAL A 458 4.67 0.94 -6.55
N TYR A 459 4.26 2.09 -5.97
CA TYR A 459 3.14 2.17 -5.04
C TYR A 459 1.81 2.47 -5.73
N PRO A 460 0.68 1.93 -5.27
CA PRO A 460 -0.66 2.24 -5.79
C PRO A 460 -1.20 3.56 -5.23
N ASN A 461 -0.37 4.61 -5.21
CA ASN A 461 -0.76 5.91 -4.72
C ASN A 461 -1.63 6.65 -5.74
N THR A 462 -2.64 7.38 -5.29
CA THR A 462 -3.37 8.35 -6.10
C THR A 462 -2.65 9.70 -6.16
N LEU A 463 -2.96 10.51 -7.16
CA LEU A 463 -2.34 11.82 -7.34
C LEU A 463 -3.09 12.89 -6.53
N TYR A 464 -2.33 13.72 -5.82
CA TYR A 464 -2.84 14.91 -5.11
C TYR A 464 -2.19 16.17 -5.68
N ALA A 465 -2.86 17.32 -5.54
CA ALA A 465 -2.27 18.62 -5.76
C ALA A 465 -2.42 19.49 -4.49
N VAL A 466 -1.31 20.03 -4.03
CA VAL A 466 -1.22 20.79 -2.79
C VAL A 466 -0.79 22.22 -3.08
N LYS A 467 -1.59 23.21 -2.66
CA LYS A 467 -1.23 24.62 -2.76
C LYS A 467 -0.33 25.01 -1.59
N VAL A 468 0.85 25.55 -1.92
CA VAL A 468 1.89 25.95 -0.97
C VAL A 468 2.47 27.31 -1.36
N ASN A 469 3.25 27.93 -0.47
CA ASN A 469 4.05 29.10 -0.78
C ASN A 469 5.55 28.78 -0.88
N GLY A 470 6.38 29.75 -1.31
CA GLY A 470 7.82 29.56 -1.52
C GLY A 470 8.57 29.17 -0.25
N ALA A 471 8.18 29.71 0.91
CA ALA A 471 8.75 29.32 2.20
C ALA A 471 8.44 27.85 2.52
N GLN A 472 7.21 27.38 2.26
CA GLN A 472 6.80 25.99 2.44
C GLN A 472 7.52 25.05 1.46
N VAL A 473 7.70 25.46 0.22
CA VAL A 473 8.50 24.74 -0.79
C VAL A 473 9.94 24.56 -0.30
N LYS A 474 10.55 25.61 0.26
CA LYS A 474 11.89 25.52 0.83
C LYS A 474 11.96 24.55 2.00
N GLU A 475 11.01 24.58 2.93
CA GLU A 475 10.97 23.64 4.05
C GLU A 475 10.76 22.19 3.60
N TRP A 476 9.98 21.96 2.53
CA TRP A 476 9.82 20.66 1.91
C TRP A 476 11.17 20.12 1.40
N LEU A 477 11.91 20.95 0.65
CA LEU A 477 13.23 20.59 0.14
C LEU A 477 14.29 20.44 1.24
N GLU A 478 14.22 21.24 2.33
CA GLU A 478 15.10 21.09 3.50
C GLU A 478 14.90 19.73 4.19
N MET A 479 13.65 19.24 4.26
CA MET A 479 13.37 17.89 4.73
C MET A 479 13.98 16.84 3.80
N SER A 480 13.74 16.95 2.50
CA SER A 480 14.31 16.04 1.48
C SER A 480 15.84 16.00 1.55
N ALA A 481 16.50 17.13 1.79
CA ALA A 481 17.96 17.22 1.91
C ALA A 481 18.55 16.47 3.12
N GLY A 482 17.70 15.96 4.04
CA GLY A 482 18.09 15.01 5.09
C GLY A 482 18.65 13.68 4.55
N GLN A 483 18.43 13.39 3.26
CA GLN A 483 19.00 12.24 2.55
C GLN A 483 20.53 12.21 2.57
N PHE A 484 21.20 13.34 2.81
CA PHE A 484 22.65 13.43 2.70
C PHE A 484 23.34 13.60 4.05
N ASN A 485 24.51 12.99 4.18
CA ASN A 485 25.42 13.25 5.28
C ASN A 485 26.05 14.66 5.13
N GLN A 486 26.51 15.22 6.23
CA GLN A 486 27.28 16.46 6.18
C GLN A 486 28.70 16.17 5.69
N ILE A 487 29.19 16.94 4.72
CA ILE A 487 30.52 16.84 4.13
C ILE A 487 31.40 17.95 4.69
N ASP A 488 32.53 17.57 5.26
CA ASP A 488 33.55 18.52 5.74
C ASP A 488 34.55 18.80 4.62
N PRO A 489 34.60 20.05 4.09
CA PRO A 489 35.53 20.42 3.00
C PRO A 489 37.03 20.28 3.35
N LYS A 490 37.35 20.14 4.63
CA LYS A 490 38.76 20.05 5.12
C LYS A 490 39.22 18.61 5.24
N LYS A 491 38.33 17.64 5.17
CA LYS A 491 38.66 16.21 5.25
C LYS A 491 39.04 15.67 3.90
N THR A 492 40.13 14.91 3.88
CA THR A 492 40.63 14.23 2.68
C THR A 492 40.31 12.72 2.69
N GLU A 493 39.91 12.20 3.87
CA GLU A 493 39.42 10.84 4.05
C GLU A 493 38.08 10.63 3.35
N GLU A 494 37.74 9.38 3.10
CA GLU A 494 36.45 9.02 2.50
C GLU A 494 35.27 9.54 3.34
N GLN A 495 34.32 10.18 2.67
CA GLN A 495 33.10 10.71 3.26
C GLN A 495 31.89 10.18 2.47
N PRO A 496 31.12 9.22 3.04
CA PRO A 496 29.88 8.77 2.40
C PRO A 496 28.89 9.92 2.28
N LEU A 497 28.43 10.20 1.06
CA LEU A 497 27.51 11.32 0.78
C LEU A 497 26.07 10.97 1.16
N VAL A 498 25.63 9.74 0.85
CA VAL A 498 24.25 9.30 1.07
C VAL A 498 24.07 8.75 2.48
N ASN A 499 23.05 9.22 3.20
CA ASN A 499 22.63 8.71 4.47
C ASN A 499 21.75 7.46 4.28
N ILE A 500 22.30 6.27 4.43
CA ILE A 500 21.60 4.98 4.26
C ILE A 500 20.46 4.76 5.26
N GLY A 501 20.45 5.49 6.38
CA GLY A 501 19.36 5.45 7.38
C GLY A 501 18.14 6.30 7.01
N TYR A 502 18.25 7.15 5.97
CA TYR A 502 17.16 7.99 5.51
C TYR A 502 16.30 7.24 4.46
N PRO A 503 14.96 7.24 4.58
CA PRO A 503 14.11 6.58 3.60
C PRO A 503 14.14 7.30 2.23
N THR A 504 14.47 6.59 1.16
CA THR A 504 14.59 7.17 -0.19
C THR A 504 13.28 7.80 -0.68
N TYR A 505 12.13 7.28 -0.25
CA TYR A 505 10.80 7.83 -0.56
C TYR A 505 10.51 9.18 0.13
N ASN A 506 11.37 9.63 1.05
CA ASN A 506 11.32 10.97 1.65
C ASN A 506 12.29 11.96 0.97
N PHE A 507 13.05 11.51 -0.02
CA PHE A 507 13.87 12.37 -0.87
C PHE A 507 13.04 12.87 -2.07
N ASP A 508 12.08 13.76 -1.81
CA ASP A 508 11.30 14.39 -2.86
C ASP A 508 12.17 15.40 -3.63
N ILE A 509 12.16 15.30 -4.95
CA ILE A 509 12.68 16.26 -5.91
C ILE A 509 11.50 17.10 -6.38
N LEU A 510 11.59 18.42 -6.32
CA LEU A 510 10.55 19.32 -6.83
C LEU A 510 10.94 19.81 -8.23
N ASP A 511 10.30 19.25 -9.23
CA ASP A 511 10.47 19.62 -10.62
C ASP A 511 9.70 20.91 -10.96
N GLY A 512 10.27 21.71 -11.88
CA GLY A 512 9.79 23.04 -12.23
C GLY A 512 10.51 24.19 -11.50
N LEU A 513 11.38 23.86 -10.54
CA LEU A 513 12.29 24.81 -9.87
C LEU A 513 13.74 24.48 -10.23
N LYS A 514 14.66 25.44 -10.04
CA LYS A 514 16.09 25.15 -9.97
C LYS A 514 16.61 25.48 -8.58
N TYR A 515 17.43 24.58 -8.01
CA TYR A 515 18.01 24.78 -6.68
C TYR A 515 19.30 23.97 -6.51
N GLU A 516 20.09 24.34 -5.51
CA GLU A 516 21.30 23.62 -5.11
C GLU A 516 21.19 23.15 -3.66
N ILE A 517 21.84 22.01 -3.38
CA ILE A 517 21.89 21.40 -2.04
C ILE A 517 23.31 21.58 -1.48
N ASP A 518 23.47 22.41 -0.44
CA ASP A 518 24.72 22.64 0.28
C ASP A 518 24.92 21.58 1.37
N VAL A 519 25.58 20.50 1.01
CA VAL A 519 25.87 19.39 1.94
C VAL A 519 26.99 19.70 2.94
N THR A 520 27.62 20.86 2.87
CA THR A 520 28.56 21.30 3.93
C THR A 520 27.83 21.72 5.19
N GLN A 521 26.53 22.02 5.09
CA GLN A 521 25.69 22.37 6.23
C GLN A 521 25.09 21.12 6.89
N PRO A 522 24.84 21.11 8.20
CA PRO A 522 24.09 20.03 8.84
C PRO A 522 22.62 20.03 8.36
N ALA A 523 21.98 18.85 8.35
CA ALA A 523 20.56 18.73 8.01
C ALA A 523 19.68 19.47 9.01
N LYS A 524 18.66 20.18 8.53
CA LYS A 524 17.69 20.90 9.38
C LYS A 524 16.76 19.94 10.12
N TYR A 525 16.34 18.88 9.44
CA TYR A 525 15.38 17.89 9.93
C TYR A 525 16.02 16.52 10.05
N ASP A 526 15.54 15.72 11.01
CA ASP A 526 15.79 14.29 11.02
C ASP A 526 14.84 13.54 10.05
N LYS A 527 14.98 12.21 9.96
CA LYS A 527 14.17 11.37 9.06
C LYS A 527 12.65 11.38 9.37
N ASP A 528 12.26 11.79 10.57
CA ASP A 528 10.89 11.83 11.07
C ASP A 528 10.29 13.26 11.04
N GLY A 529 10.98 14.23 10.41
CA GLY A 529 10.54 15.61 10.24
C GLY A 529 10.73 16.51 11.46
N LYS A 530 11.44 16.04 12.49
CA LYS A 530 11.75 16.84 13.67
C LYS A 530 12.93 17.77 13.40
N VAL A 531 12.81 19.04 13.78
CA VAL A 531 13.89 20.01 13.70
C VAL A 531 15.03 19.62 14.63
N VAL A 532 16.21 19.39 14.07
CA VAL A 532 17.46 19.08 14.80
C VAL A 532 18.47 20.23 14.74
N ASN A 533 18.46 21.05 13.67
CA ASN A 533 19.31 22.22 13.51
C ASN A 533 18.50 23.39 12.94
N ALA A 534 17.85 24.18 13.79
CA ALA A 534 16.91 25.22 13.40
C ALA A 534 17.50 26.36 12.52
N ASN A 535 18.78 26.65 12.67
CA ASN A 535 19.45 27.79 12.03
C ASN A 535 20.26 27.40 10.79
N THR A 536 20.04 26.21 10.22
CA THR A 536 20.75 25.73 9.04
C THR A 536 19.83 25.69 7.82
N ASN A 537 20.42 25.92 6.66
CA ASN A 537 19.75 25.78 5.38
C ASN A 537 20.69 25.07 4.42
N ARG A 538 20.25 23.97 3.85
CA ARG A 538 20.92 23.24 2.76
C ARG A 538 20.45 23.71 1.39
N ILE A 539 19.20 24.18 1.30
CA ILE A 539 18.59 24.61 0.05
C ILE A 539 18.99 26.06 -0.24
N VAL A 540 19.76 26.24 -1.31
CA VAL A 540 20.28 27.54 -1.74
C VAL A 540 19.99 27.74 -3.23
N ASN A 541 20.07 29.01 -3.68
CA ASN A 541 19.90 29.40 -5.08
C ASN A 541 18.60 28.90 -5.72
N MET A 542 17.51 28.85 -4.92
CA MET A 542 16.21 28.39 -5.38
C MET A 542 15.57 29.43 -6.29
N THR A 543 15.29 29.05 -7.55
CA THR A 543 14.72 29.93 -8.58
C THR A 543 13.55 29.26 -9.30
N TYR A 544 12.59 30.08 -9.72
CA TYR A 544 11.51 29.73 -10.65
C TYR A 544 11.62 30.63 -11.88
N GLU A 545 11.67 30.05 -13.09
CA GLU A 545 11.88 30.78 -14.35
C GLU A 545 13.08 31.76 -14.30
N GLY A 546 14.17 31.35 -13.63
CA GLY A 546 15.40 32.12 -13.48
C GLY A 546 15.34 33.27 -12.47
N LYS A 547 14.24 33.47 -11.75
CA LYS A 547 14.07 34.47 -10.68
C LYS A 547 14.11 33.82 -9.32
N PRO A 548 14.74 34.44 -8.29
CA PRO A 548 14.65 33.93 -6.92
C PRO A 548 13.19 33.74 -6.47
N VAL A 549 12.90 32.63 -5.83
CA VAL A 549 11.57 32.35 -5.29
C VAL A 549 11.32 33.20 -4.04
N ALA A 550 10.24 33.99 -4.04
CA ALA A 550 9.82 34.73 -2.87
C ALA A 550 9.06 33.84 -1.86
N ASP A 551 9.17 34.13 -0.57
CA ASP A 551 8.58 33.32 0.50
C ASP A 551 7.04 33.21 0.37
N ASP A 552 6.36 34.25 -0.15
CA ASP A 552 4.93 34.34 -0.33
C ASP A 552 4.45 33.90 -1.73
N GLN A 553 5.38 33.63 -2.67
CA GLN A 553 5.05 33.16 -4.01
C GLN A 553 4.29 31.82 -3.95
N LYS A 554 3.13 31.75 -4.60
CA LYS A 554 2.26 30.57 -4.55
C LYS A 554 2.59 29.58 -5.65
N PHE A 555 2.46 28.30 -5.31
CA PHE A 555 2.61 27.17 -6.21
C PHE A 555 1.54 26.12 -5.91
N ILE A 556 1.21 25.31 -6.93
CA ILE A 556 0.48 24.04 -6.76
C ILE A 556 1.50 22.94 -7.02
N VAL A 557 1.68 22.03 -6.08
CA VAL A 557 2.62 20.90 -6.20
C VAL A 557 1.82 19.64 -6.44
N ALA A 558 1.97 19.03 -7.62
CA ALA A 558 1.50 17.68 -7.91
C ALA A 558 2.35 16.68 -7.12
N THR A 559 1.72 15.79 -6.37
CA THR A 559 2.37 14.79 -5.54
C THR A 559 1.43 13.59 -5.35
N ASN A 560 1.78 12.62 -4.52
CA ASN A 560 0.90 11.50 -4.22
C ASN A 560 0.08 11.73 -2.93
N ASN A 561 -0.96 10.91 -2.73
CA ASN A 561 -1.83 10.97 -1.55
C ASN A 561 -1.05 10.79 -0.24
N TYR A 562 -0.07 9.87 -0.18
CA TYR A 562 0.76 9.67 1.01
C TYR A 562 1.50 10.95 1.43
N ARG A 563 2.06 11.69 0.45
CA ARG A 563 2.73 12.95 0.71
C ARG A 563 1.74 14.09 0.96
N GLY A 564 0.72 14.23 0.11
CA GLY A 564 -0.26 15.32 0.16
C GLY A 564 -1.13 15.32 1.42
N SER A 565 -1.38 14.16 2.02
CA SER A 565 -2.14 14.03 3.28
C SER A 565 -1.26 14.09 4.55
N SER A 566 0.07 14.16 4.41
CA SER A 566 1.00 14.15 5.55
C SER A 566 0.80 15.34 6.48
N GLN A 567 0.55 15.07 7.74
CA GLN A 567 0.41 16.09 8.81
C GLN A 567 1.76 16.47 9.44
N THR A 568 2.81 15.74 9.17
CA THR A 568 4.11 15.90 9.82
C THR A 568 5.25 16.28 8.89
N PHE A 569 5.10 16.09 7.57
CA PHE A 569 6.15 16.38 6.62
C PHE A 569 6.31 17.91 6.45
N PRO A 570 7.50 18.48 6.76
CA PRO A 570 7.75 19.91 6.67
C PRO A 570 7.38 20.49 5.31
N GLY A 571 6.78 21.66 5.31
CA GLY A 571 6.31 22.34 4.10
C GLY A 571 4.94 21.85 3.63
N VAL A 572 4.74 20.55 3.46
CA VAL A 572 3.47 19.93 3.00
C VAL A 572 2.37 20.04 4.05
N SER A 573 2.67 19.70 5.30
CA SER A 573 1.71 19.68 6.42
C SER A 573 0.96 20.99 6.68
N LYS A 574 1.43 22.09 6.10
CA LYS A 574 0.81 23.41 6.15
C LYS A 574 0.21 23.85 4.81
N GLY A 575 0.26 22.97 3.80
CA GLY A 575 -0.33 23.21 2.50
C GLY A 575 -1.84 22.94 2.49
N GLU A 576 -2.50 23.45 1.47
CA GLU A 576 -3.92 23.22 1.20
C GLU A 576 -4.07 22.21 0.07
N VAL A 577 -4.68 21.05 0.33
CA VAL A 577 -5.00 20.08 -0.72
C VAL A 577 -6.12 20.65 -1.58
N VAL A 578 -5.82 20.96 -2.83
CA VAL A 578 -6.75 21.58 -3.79
C VAL A 578 -7.33 20.60 -4.81
N TYR A 579 -6.68 19.45 -4.99
CA TYR A 579 -7.15 18.39 -5.89
C TYR A 579 -6.73 17.02 -5.37
N GLN A 580 -7.62 16.05 -5.51
CA GLN A 580 -7.43 14.64 -5.17
C GLN A 580 -7.93 13.78 -6.34
N SER A 581 -7.03 13.03 -6.96
CA SER A 581 -7.36 12.16 -8.08
C SER A 581 -7.91 10.82 -7.62
N GLN A 582 -8.82 10.27 -8.42
CA GLN A 582 -9.21 8.85 -8.32
C GLN A 582 -8.28 7.94 -9.12
N ASP A 583 -7.54 8.54 -10.08
CA ASP A 583 -6.55 7.79 -10.84
C ASP A 583 -5.28 7.58 -10.00
N GLU A 584 -4.77 6.37 -10.00
CA GLU A 584 -3.45 6.11 -9.46
C GLU A 584 -2.36 6.81 -10.30
N THR A 585 -1.28 7.20 -9.66
CA THR A 585 -0.13 7.81 -10.35
C THR A 585 0.41 6.90 -11.47
N ARG A 586 0.38 5.57 -11.28
CA ARG A 586 0.75 4.59 -12.33
C ARG A 586 -0.12 4.72 -13.57
N GLN A 587 -1.43 4.81 -13.41
CA GLN A 587 -2.38 4.99 -14.52
C GLN A 587 -2.17 6.33 -15.25
N ILE A 588 -1.86 7.38 -14.49
CA ILE A 588 -1.52 8.69 -15.01
C ILE A 588 -0.25 8.64 -15.87
N ILE A 589 0.80 7.94 -15.40
CA ILE A 589 2.02 7.73 -16.18
C ILE A 589 1.72 6.95 -17.47
N VAL A 590 0.90 5.89 -17.41
CA VAL A 590 0.46 5.16 -18.62
C VAL A 590 -0.25 6.11 -19.61
N LYS A 591 -1.22 6.90 -19.14
CA LYS A 591 -1.94 7.88 -19.95
C LYS A 591 -1.00 8.91 -20.59
N TYR A 592 -0.01 9.39 -19.82
CA TYR A 592 1.01 10.32 -20.31
C TYR A 592 1.88 9.68 -21.40
N MET A 593 2.40 8.46 -21.16
CA MET A 593 3.21 7.73 -22.14
C MET A 593 2.45 7.44 -23.42
N GLN A 594 1.20 7.03 -23.33
CA GLN A 594 0.33 6.80 -24.49
C GLN A 594 0.06 8.07 -25.31
N LYS A 595 0.00 9.24 -24.64
CA LYS A 595 -0.16 10.54 -25.29
C LYS A 595 1.11 11.00 -26.00
N ILE A 596 2.27 10.92 -25.32
CA ILE A 596 3.55 11.39 -25.87
C ILE A 596 4.13 10.41 -26.89
N LYS A 597 3.93 9.09 -26.69
CA LYS A 597 4.39 7.96 -27.53
C LYS A 597 5.91 7.81 -27.62
N ASP A 598 6.63 8.85 -28.02
CA ASP A 598 8.09 8.89 -28.15
C ASP A 598 8.67 9.71 -27.00
N ILE A 599 9.12 9.04 -25.95
CA ILE A 599 9.56 9.64 -24.70
C ILE A 599 11.05 9.96 -24.79
N ASP A 600 11.39 11.19 -24.50
CA ASP A 600 12.76 11.59 -24.19
C ASP A 600 12.91 11.55 -22.67
N PRO A 601 13.70 10.61 -22.13
CA PRO A 601 13.81 10.46 -20.69
C PRO A 601 14.88 11.37 -20.07
N ALA A 602 15.42 12.35 -20.83
CA ALA A 602 16.45 13.23 -20.30
C ALA A 602 15.95 14.02 -19.10
N ALA A 603 16.70 13.97 -18.00
CA ALA A 603 16.49 14.83 -16.85
C ALA A 603 16.87 16.29 -17.18
N ASP A 604 16.14 17.26 -16.62
CA ASP A 604 16.27 18.68 -16.96
C ASP A 604 17.32 19.44 -16.11
N GLN A 605 18.01 18.71 -15.22
CA GLN A 605 19.04 19.22 -14.32
C GLN A 605 18.52 20.35 -13.42
N ASN A 606 17.37 20.15 -12.87
CA ASN A 606 16.68 21.10 -12.00
C ASN A 606 17.30 21.22 -10.60
N TRP A 607 18.11 20.25 -10.19
CA TRP A 607 18.86 20.31 -8.94
C TRP A 607 20.28 19.78 -9.08
N ALA A 608 21.17 20.26 -8.19
CA ALA A 608 22.55 19.80 -8.08
C ALA A 608 23.07 20.02 -6.66
N PHE A 609 24.19 19.39 -6.32
CA PHE A 609 24.95 19.81 -5.14
C PHE A 609 25.61 21.14 -5.39
N LYS A 610 25.58 22.05 -4.40
CA LYS A 610 26.37 23.26 -4.41
C LYS A 610 27.85 22.87 -4.47
N PRO A 611 28.63 23.37 -5.47
CA PRO A 611 30.01 23.01 -5.60
C PRO A 611 30.84 23.41 -4.35
N ILE A 612 31.62 22.47 -3.85
CA ILE A 612 32.46 22.65 -2.67
C ILE A 612 33.86 23.12 -3.11
N VAL A 613 34.33 24.21 -2.53
CA VAL A 613 35.72 24.68 -2.78
C VAL A 613 36.65 23.86 -1.89
N ALA A 614 37.36 22.90 -2.50
CA ALA A 614 38.31 22.04 -1.83
C ALA A 614 39.39 21.57 -2.81
N ASP A 615 40.62 21.44 -2.36
CA ASP A 615 41.74 20.97 -3.19
C ASP A 615 41.68 19.45 -3.38
N LYS A 616 41.19 18.73 -2.37
CA LYS A 616 40.99 17.29 -2.36
C LYS A 616 39.78 16.96 -1.52
N LEU A 617 38.79 16.37 -2.15
CA LEU A 617 37.58 15.88 -1.49
C LEU A 617 37.31 14.45 -1.96
N ASN A 618 37.08 13.54 -1.04
CA ASN A 618 36.79 12.14 -1.33
C ASN A 618 35.37 11.80 -0.90
N THR A 619 34.40 12.14 -1.75
CA THR A 619 32.99 11.85 -1.53
C THR A 619 32.59 10.58 -2.27
N THR A 620 31.94 9.65 -1.56
CA THR A 620 31.52 8.34 -2.07
C THR A 620 30.04 8.08 -1.82
N PHE A 621 29.48 7.14 -2.55
CA PHE A 621 28.14 6.59 -2.34
C PHE A 621 28.07 5.17 -2.85
N ASP A 622 27.09 4.40 -2.35
CA ASP A 622 26.84 3.04 -2.80
C ASP A 622 25.71 3.00 -3.82
N SER A 623 25.88 2.19 -4.85
CA SER A 623 24.85 1.87 -5.84
C SER A 623 25.02 0.42 -6.34
N SER A 624 24.19 -0.02 -7.29
CA SER A 624 24.28 -1.34 -7.88
C SER A 624 25.62 -1.53 -8.65
N PRO A 625 26.22 -2.71 -8.65
CA PRO A 625 27.30 -3.04 -9.60
C PRO A 625 26.92 -2.80 -11.06
N ASN A 626 25.64 -2.90 -11.40
CA ASN A 626 25.11 -2.65 -12.75
C ASN A 626 25.14 -1.19 -13.18
N ALA A 627 25.31 -0.24 -12.23
CA ALA A 627 25.39 1.18 -12.51
C ALA A 627 26.61 1.56 -13.36
N GLN A 628 27.67 0.73 -13.34
CA GLN A 628 28.92 0.99 -14.10
C GLN A 628 28.67 1.24 -15.59
N LYS A 629 27.68 0.56 -16.20
CA LYS A 629 27.35 0.73 -17.64
C LYS A 629 26.75 2.09 -17.98
N TYR A 630 26.35 2.87 -16.96
CA TYR A 630 25.72 4.18 -17.11
C TYR A 630 26.60 5.35 -16.64
N ILE A 631 27.85 5.07 -16.26
CA ILE A 631 28.81 6.12 -15.94
C ILE A 631 29.07 6.97 -17.21
N LYS A 632 28.83 8.28 -17.08
CA LYS A 632 29.09 9.23 -18.18
C LYS A 632 30.58 9.56 -18.30
N ALA A 633 31.01 9.92 -19.51
CA ALA A 633 32.39 10.30 -19.76
C ALA A 633 32.79 11.69 -19.20
N ASP A 634 31.87 12.40 -18.55
CA ASP A 634 32.11 13.72 -17.93
C ASP A 634 33.00 13.66 -16.67
N GLY A 635 33.29 12.45 -16.17
CA GLY A 635 34.17 12.20 -15.04
C GLY A 635 33.63 12.56 -13.66
N LYS A 636 32.36 12.98 -13.55
CA LYS A 636 31.77 13.34 -12.24
C LYS A 636 31.56 12.14 -11.35
N ILE A 637 31.19 10.98 -11.92
CA ILE A 637 31.01 9.73 -11.18
C ILE A 637 31.99 8.70 -11.70
N SER A 638 32.66 7.99 -10.79
CA SER A 638 33.59 6.93 -11.12
C SER A 638 33.40 5.72 -10.21
N TYR A 639 33.65 4.51 -10.76
CA TYR A 639 33.63 3.28 -9.99
C TYR A 639 34.87 3.15 -9.13
N VAL A 640 34.70 2.80 -7.85
CA VAL A 640 35.80 2.63 -6.88
C VAL A 640 36.08 1.15 -6.62
N GLY A 641 35.05 0.36 -6.41
CA GLY A 641 35.21 -1.07 -6.06
C GLY A 641 33.93 -1.69 -5.52
N PRO A 642 33.98 -2.94 -5.08
CA PRO A 642 32.88 -3.57 -4.33
C PRO A 642 32.62 -2.85 -3.00
N SER A 643 31.37 -2.85 -2.53
CA SER A 643 30.97 -2.35 -1.23
C SER A 643 30.25 -3.45 -0.43
N GLU A 644 29.77 -3.13 0.77
CA GLU A 644 29.03 -4.07 1.63
C GLU A 644 27.68 -4.46 1.02
N ASN A 645 27.13 -5.59 1.45
CA ASN A 645 25.78 -6.06 1.07
C ASN A 645 25.53 -6.11 -0.44
N GLU A 646 26.54 -6.58 -1.21
CA GLU A 646 26.50 -6.74 -2.67
C GLU A 646 26.41 -5.38 -3.44
N PHE A 647 26.55 -4.24 -2.78
CA PHE A 647 26.66 -2.95 -3.45
C PHE A 647 28.03 -2.74 -4.10
N ALA A 648 28.11 -1.76 -4.95
CA ALA A 648 29.36 -1.20 -5.47
C ALA A 648 29.51 0.24 -4.98
N LYS A 649 30.75 0.62 -4.67
CA LYS A 649 31.12 1.97 -4.26
C LYS A 649 31.50 2.81 -5.47
N TYR A 650 31.00 4.03 -5.48
CA TYR A 650 31.29 5.02 -6.49
C TYR A 650 31.80 6.30 -5.82
N ALA A 651 32.72 6.99 -6.47
CA ALA A 651 33.11 8.35 -6.10
C ALA A 651 32.30 9.35 -6.94
N ILE A 652 32.00 10.48 -6.34
CA ILE A 652 31.35 11.62 -7.04
C ILE A 652 32.16 12.89 -6.80
N ASP A 653 32.49 13.60 -7.88
CA ASP A 653 33.12 14.92 -7.81
C ASP A 653 32.08 16.04 -7.74
N ILE A 654 31.98 16.64 -6.56
CA ILE A 654 31.14 17.81 -6.26
C ILE A 654 31.99 19.03 -5.93
N THR A 655 33.24 19.09 -6.43
CA THR A 655 34.16 20.20 -6.17
C THR A 655 34.11 21.28 -7.22
N LYS A 656 34.47 22.53 -6.84
CA LYS A 656 34.90 23.60 -7.71
C LYS A 656 36.38 23.79 -7.50
N LYS A 657 37.20 23.69 -8.58
CA LYS A 657 38.65 23.92 -8.49
C LYS A 657 38.94 25.41 -8.17
N ASN A 658 39.98 25.63 -7.36
CA ASN A 658 40.41 26.95 -6.95
C ASN A 658 40.95 27.83 -8.09
N ASP A 659 41.07 27.33 -9.32
CA ASP A 659 41.71 28.02 -10.46
C ASP A 659 40.89 29.15 -11.09
N ASP A 660 39.61 29.30 -10.71
CA ASP A 660 38.81 30.47 -11.07
C ASP A 660 38.95 31.59 -10.02
N LYS A 661 40.19 32.05 -9.75
CA LYS A 661 40.36 33.38 -9.23
C LYS A 661 39.86 34.34 -10.31
N GLU A 662 38.70 34.91 -10.10
CA GLU A 662 38.29 36.15 -10.74
C GLU A 662 39.45 37.14 -10.60
N THR A 663 40.17 37.39 -11.69
CA THR A 663 40.97 38.58 -11.85
C THR A 663 40.01 39.76 -11.99
N GLY A 664 39.43 40.13 -10.86
CA GLY A 664 38.60 41.31 -10.71
C GLY A 664 39.36 42.38 -9.93
N GLU A 665 40.47 42.85 -10.46
CA GLU A 665 40.98 44.17 -10.11
C GLU A 665 40.44 45.17 -11.12
N GLY A 666 39.42 45.87 -10.71
CA GLY A 666 38.85 47.05 -11.33
C GLY A 666 38.29 47.96 -10.25
N ASN A 667 39.21 48.63 -9.55
CA ASN A 667 38.90 49.75 -8.67
C ASN A 667 38.11 50.82 -9.45
N PRO A 668 37.00 51.36 -8.98
CA PRO A 668 36.29 52.44 -9.68
C PRO A 668 37.03 53.75 -9.49
N THR A 669 37.80 54.14 -10.47
CA THR A 669 38.25 55.52 -10.61
C THR A 669 37.10 56.36 -11.15
N THR A 670 36.85 57.43 -10.43
CA THR A 670 36.00 58.58 -10.73
C THR A 670 35.95 59.00 -12.21
N PRO A 671 34.75 59.42 -12.69
CA PRO A 671 34.64 59.92 -14.08
C PRO A 671 35.29 61.30 -14.26
N PRO A 672 35.98 61.57 -15.36
CA PRO A 672 36.38 62.95 -15.72
C PRO A 672 35.15 63.68 -16.29
N LYS A 673 35.07 64.96 -15.81
CA LYS A 673 34.20 65.98 -16.37
C LYS A 673 34.76 66.46 -17.70
N GLY A 674 33.87 66.78 -18.61
CA GLY A 674 34.10 67.85 -19.52
C GLY A 674 33.83 67.58 -20.99
N ASP A 675 32.89 68.35 -21.45
CA ASP A 675 32.75 69.06 -22.71
C ASP A 675 32.14 68.31 -23.91
N GLY A 676 31.01 68.80 -24.16
CA GLY A 676 30.16 69.13 -25.25
C GLY A 676 30.54 68.69 -26.67
N GLU A 677 29.63 68.05 -27.30
CA GLU A 677 29.09 68.59 -28.57
C GLU A 677 28.08 67.56 -29.11
N ASN A 678 26.87 68.05 -29.30
CA ASN A 678 25.81 67.42 -30.02
C ASN A 678 26.06 67.63 -31.52
N PRO A 679 25.89 66.69 -32.40
CA PRO A 679 24.95 66.94 -33.47
C PRO A 679 24.03 65.78 -33.92
N THR A 680 22.82 66.20 -34.07
CA THR A 680 21.91 66.08 -35.21
C THR A 680 21.41 64.70 -35.62
N THR A 681 20.13 64.66 -35.53
CA THR A 681 19.08 63.83 -36.06
C THR A 681 19.28 63.22 -37.48
N PRO A 682 18.49 62.15 -37.76
CA PRO A 682 18.59 61.24 -38.91
C PRO A 682 17.80 61.70 -40.11
N PRO A 683 17.93 61.07 -41.24
CA PRO A 683 16.94 61.20 -42.30
C PRO A 683 15.95 60.04 -42.31
N ILE A 684 14.75 60.48 -42.49
CA ILE A 684 13.52 59.75 -42.79
C ILE A 684 13.53 59.27 -44.26
N GLY A 685 13.02 58.09 -44.48
CA GLY A 685 12.48 57.63 -45.76
C GLY A 685 11.97 56.23 -45.57
N GLY A 686 10.76 55.93 -45.67
CA GLY A 686 9.66 56.26 -46.56
C GLY A 686 9.37 55.05 -47.44
N GLY A 687 8.17 54.51 -47.33
CA GLY A 687 7.65 53.54 -48.31
C GLY A 687 7.18 52.25 -47.65
N GLU A 688 5.97 52.20 -47.37
CA GLU A 688 4.72 51.77 -48.04
C GLU A 688 4.33 50.34 -47.69
N ASN A 689 3.21 50.29 -47.07
CA ASN A 689 2.33 49.14 -46.85
C ASN A 689 1.53 48.87 -48.14
N PRO A 690 1.24 47.69 -48.51
CA PRO A 690 -0.08 47.40 -49.04
C PRO A 690 -0.78 46.20 -48.36
N THR A 691 -1.86 46.52 -47.77
CA THR A 691 -3.28 46.12 -47.96
C THR A 691 -3.59 44.73 -48.48
N THR A 692 -4.36 44.03 -47.60
CA THR A 692 -5.53 43.13 -47.76
C THR A 692 -5.55 42.04 -48.84
N PRO A 693 -6.20 40.93 -48.50
CA PRO A 693 -6.23 39.68 -49.24
C PRO A 693 -7.37 39.60 -50.26
N PRO A 694 -7.31 38.75 -51.24
CA PRO A 694 -8.49 38.40 -52.03
C PRO A 694 -9.18 37.15 -51.49
N THR A 695 -10.47 37.28 -51.37
CA THR A 695 -11.49 36.24 -51.29
C THR A 695 -11.50 35.40 -52.55
N GLY A 696 -11.61 34.10 -52.42
CA GLY A 696 -11.88 33.17 -53.53
C GLY A 696 -12.47 31.87 -52.99
N ASN A 697 -13.73 31.70 -53.30
CA ASN A 697 -14.54 30.48 -53.12
C ASN A 697 -13.98 29.28 -53.88
N GLY A 698 -14.20 28.10 -53.35
CA GLY A 698 -14.11 26.87 -54.13
C GLY A 698 -13.98 25.61 -53.30
N GLU A 699 -15.12 25.06 -52.98
CA GLU A 699 -15.54 23.66 -53.12
C GLU A 699 -14.78 22.56 -52.38
N ASN A 700 -15.54 21.99 -51.49
CA ASN A 700 -15.42 20.71 -50.79
C ASN A 700 -15.55 19.55 -51.80
N PRO A 701 -14.81 18.47 -51.71
CA PRO A 701 -15.30 17.19 -52.18
C PRO A 701 -15.51 16.19 -51.07
N THR A 702 -16.72 15.71 -51.02
CA THR A 702 -17.27 14.53 -50.33
C THR A 702 -16.53 13.23 -50.70
N PRO A 703 -16.56 12.23 -49.82
CA PRO A 703 -15.94 10.93 -50.05
C PRO A 703 -16.79 10.02 -50.93
N PRO A 704 -16.19 9.08 -51.65
CA PRO A 704 -16.97 8.11 -52.42
C PRO A 704 -17.38 6.92 -51.58
N THR A 705 -18.62 6.56 -51.75
CA THR A 705 -19.36 5.37 -51.36
C THR A 705 -18.85 4.11 -52.07
N GLU A 706 -19.08 2.99 -51.36
CA GLU A 706 -18.97 1.59 -51.76
C GLU A 706 -19.59 1.28 -53.13
N GLU A 707 -18.95 0.36 -53.83
CA GLU A 707 -19.59 -0.71 -54.60
C GLU A 707 -18.55 -1.82 -54.87
N GLY A 708 -18.71 -2.97 -54.45
CA GLY A 708 -18.91 -4.31 -54.61
C GLY A 708 -18.42 -4.93 -55.91
N ASN A 709 -17.65 -6.00 -55.83
CA ASN A 709 -18.02 -7.27 -56.48
C ASN A 709 -17.00 -8.37 -56.27
N ASN A 710 -17.50 -9.48 -55.80
CA ASN A 710 -17.29 -10.90 -56.10
C ASN A 710 -15.95 -11.42 -56.64
N GLY A 711 -15.51 -12.46 -55.92
CA GLY A 711 -15.29 -13.75 -56.59
C GLY A 711 -13.85 -14.24 -56.63
N ASN A 712 -13.51 -15.18 -55.82
CA ASN A 712 -13.12 -16.56 -56.16
C ASN A 712 -12.18 -17.14 -55.12
N GLU A 713 -12.71 -18.13 -54.42
CA GLU A 713 -11.91 -19.28 -53.97
C GLU A 713 -11.32 -20.00 -55.17
N PRO A 714 -10.21 -20.72 -55.00
CA PRO A 714 -10.36 -22.17 -55.15
C PRO A 714 -9.77 -22.97 -53.99
N LYS A 715 -10.45 -24.10 -53.81
CA LYS A 715 -10.25 -25.24 -52.96
C LYS A 715 -8.94 -25.99 -53.21
N GLN A 716 -8.53 -26.65 -52.10
CA GLN A 716 -8.11 -28.06 -51.99
C GLN A 716 -7.09 -28.63 -52.98
N ASP A 717 -6.13 -29.25 -52.38
CA ASP A 717 -5.83 -30.70 -52.29
C ASP A 717 -4.42 -30.81 -51.69
N GLY A 718 -4.03 -31.61 -50.72
CA GLY A 718 -4.41 -33.00 -50.54
C GLY A 718 -3.14 -33.79 -50.37
N ASN A 719 -3.04 -34.53 -49.29
CA ASN A 719 -2.31 -35.79 -49.12
C ASN A 719 -0.76 -35.75 -49.29
N ASN A 720 0.04 -36.44 -48.57
CA ASN A 720 -0.09 -37.70 -47.81
C ASN A 720 1.30 -38.11 -47.29
N THR A 721 1.33 -38.76 -46.15
CA THR A 721 2.08 -39.93 -45.77
C THR A 721 3.61 -39.94 -45.75
N GLY A 722 4.07 -40.48 -44.62
CA GLY A 722 5.21 -41.38 -44.51
C GLY A 722 6.05 -41.10 -43.26
N SER A 723 5.82 -41.72 -42.15
CA SER A 723 6.17 -43.05 -41.64
C SER A 723 7.68 -43.35 -41.66
N GLY A 724 8.13 -43.76 -40.49
CA GLY A 724 9.36 -44.51 -40.26
C GLY A 724 10.16 -43.97 -39.10
N GLN A 725 9.98 -44.43 -37.90
CA GLN A 725 10.37 -45.69 -37.23
C GLN A 725 11.92 -45.80 -37.03
N THR A 726 12.25 -45.77 -35.73
CA THR A 726 13.15 -46.67 -34.96
C THR A 726 14.64 -46.61 -35.26
N THR A 727 15.42 -46.47 -34.22
CA THR A 727 16.13 -47.49 -33.41
C THR A 727 17.04 -46.79 -32.40
N THR A 728 16.87 -46.99 -31.09
CA THR A 728 17.58 -47.88 -30.17
C THR A 728 19.12 -47.84 -30.24
N ASP A 729 19.68 -47.59 -29.12
CA ASP A 729 20.62 -48.28 -28.27
C ASP A 729 21.59 -47.29 -27.64
N ASP A 730 21.86 -47.28 -26.43
CA ASP A 730 22.15 -48.17 -25.32
C ASP A 730 23.41 -47.70 -24.60
N GLN A 731 23.32 -47.66 -23.30
CA GLN A 731 24.37 -47.88 -22.29
C GLN A 731 25.57 -46.90 -22.15
N ASN A 732 25.73 -46.23 -21.02
CA ASN A 732 26.52 -46.79 -19.95
C ASN A 732 26.50 -46.03 -18.63
N THR A 733 26.15 -46.74 -17.62
CA THR A 733 26.26 -46.54 -16.17
C THR A 733 27.72 -46.28 -15.73
N LYS A 734 27.88 -45.36 -14.78
CA LYS A 734 28.80 -45.57 -13.65
C LYS A 734 28.33 -44.83 -12.39
N GLU A 735 27.80 -45.63 -11.48
CA GLU A 735 27.75 -45.35 -10.04
C GLU A 735 29.16 -45.15 -9.49
N THR A 736 29.29 -44.19 -8.59
CA THR A 736 30.36 -44.27 -7.57
C THR A 736 29.74 -43.85 -6.23
N THR A 737 29.40 -44.86 -5.51
CA THR A 737 29.15 -44.88 -4.06
C THR A 737 30.46 -44.52 -3.34
N THR A 738 30.43 -43.58 -2.41
CA THR A 738 31.42 -43.57 -1.33
C THR A 738 30.72 -43.29 -0.02
N THR A 739 30.96 -44.21 0.86
CA THR A 739 30.44 -44.47 2.19
C THR A 739 30.82 -43.39 3.23
N VAL A 740 29.92 -43.30 4.17
CA VAL A 740 29.95 -42.67 5.49
C VAL A 740 31.19 -43.06 6.30
N SER A 741 31.78 -42.11 7.00
CA SER A 741 32.38 -42.35 8.31
C SER A 741 32.11 -41.16 9.24
N GLU A 742 31.44 -41.46 10.32
CA GLU A 742 31.27 -40.61 11.52
C GLU A 742 32.66 -40.31 12.12
N ASN A 743 32.83 -39.07 12.55
CA ASN A 743 33.59 -38.80 13.78
C ASN A 743 33.01 -37.57 14.50
N LYS A 744 32.65 -37.80 15.72
CA LYS A 744 32.38 -36.83 16.76
C LYS A 744 33.69 -36.13 17.12
N GLU A 745 33.65 -34.80 17.28
CA GLU A 745 34.13 -34.15 18.49
C GLU A 745 33.71 -32.67 18.51
N ALA A 746 33.34 -32.23 19.68
CA ALA A 746 32.80 -30.92 20.04
C ALA A 746 33.93 -29.89 20.09
N GLU A 747 33.67 -28.69 19.62
CA GLU A 747 34.15 -27.48 20.27
C GLU A 747 33.18 -26.32 20.10
N LYS A 748 32.85 -25.71 21.24
CA LYS A 748 32.05 -24.49 21.40
C LYS A 748 32.81 -23.31 20.81
N ASP A 749 32.14 -22.52 20.01
CA ASP A 749 32.46 -21.11 19.87
C ASP A 749 31.16 -20.31 19.89
N GLU A 750 30.86 -19.81 21.06
CA GLU A 750 29.88 -18.75 21.30
C GLU A 750 30.44 -17.47 20.70
N ARG A 751 29.85 -17.00 19.58
CA ARG A 751 29.97 -15.59 19.20
C ARG A 751 28.62 -14.93 19.31
N ASP A 752 28.55 -14.10 20.35
CA ASP A 752 27.47 -13.17 20.70
C ASP A 752 26.93 -12.38 19.50
N LEU A 753 25.65 -12.57 19.25
CA LEU A 753 24.83 -11.62 18.52
C LEU A 753 24.46 -10.46 19.46
N PRO A 754 24.51 -9.20 19.03
CA PRO A 754 24.15 -8.07 19.88
C PRO A 754 22.65 -8.14 20.21
N LYS A 755 22.36 -8.26 21.47
CA LYS A 755 21.03 -8.07 22.06
C LYS A 755 20.64 -6.60 21.94
N THR A 756 19.83 -6.23 20.95
CA THR A 756 19.06 -4.99 20.95
C THR A 756 17.73 -5.24 21.66
N GLY A 757 17.76 -5.11 22.96
CA GLY A 757 16.57 -5.31 23.79
C GLY A 757 16.81 -4.95 25.25
N ALA A 758 17.36 -3.76 25.51
CA ALA A 758 17.41 -3.21 26.87
C ALA A 758 17.69 -1.71 26.83
N SER A 759 16.65 -0.88 26.68
CA SER A 759 16.67 0.50 27.21
C SER A 759 15.30 1.19 27.28
N ILE A 760 14.21 0.46 27.51
CA ILE A 760 12.90 1.11 27.81
C ILE A 760 12.66 1.19 29.33
N ALA A 761 13.38 0.42 30.14
CA ALA A 761 13.20 0.45 31.58
C ALA A 761 13.87 1.64 32.31
N SER A 762 14.84 2.35 31.70
CA SER A 762 15.54 3.48 32.32
C SER A 762 14.87 4.84 32.10
N THR A 763 13.98 4.97 31.13
CA THR A 763 13.29 6.25 30.85
C THR A 763 12.01 6.43 31.67
N ILE A 764 11.41 5.33 32.16
CA ILE A 764 10.24 5.40 33.07
C ILE A 764 10.64 5.78 34.49
N GLY A 765 11.85 5.41 34.94
CA GLY A 765 12.38 5.80 36.25
C GLY A 765 12.69 7.29 36.39
N ALA A 766 13.14 7.96 35.34
CA ALA A 766 13.44 9.39 35.33
C ALA A 766 12.17 10.26 35.26
N GLY A 767 11.13 9.81 34.55
CA GLY A 767 9.84 10.53 34.45
C GLY A 767 9.08 10.59 35.77
N LEU A 768 9.10 9.52 36.57
CA LEU A 768 8.44 9.47 37.88
C LEU A 768 9.16 10.31 38.94
N ALA A 769 10.49 10.47 38.85
CA ALA A 769 11.25 11.35 39.73
C ALA A 769 10.95 12.84 39.51
N PHE A 770 10.69 13.27 38.27
CA PHE A 770 10.31 14.66 37.94
C PHE A 770 8.87 15.00 38.33
N VAL A 771 7.94 14.05 38.25
CA VAL A 771 6.55 14.25 38.70
C VAL A 771 6.47 14.31 40.23
N GLY A 772 7.26 13.49 40.94
CA GLY A 772 7.37 13.55 42.38
C GLY A 772 7.96 14.87 42.91
N ALA A 773 8.98 15.41 42.24
CA ALA A 773 9.62 16.68 42.62
C ALA A 773 8.71 17.88 42.31
N GLY A 774 7.95 17.84 41.19
CA GLY A 774 6.97 18.88 40.83
C GLY A 774 5.81 18.96 41.84
N LEU A 775 5.26 17.82 42.26
CA LEU A 775 4.22 17.75 43.29
C LEU A 775 4.70 18.19 44.64
N PHE A 776 5.96 17.88 45.06
CA PHE A 776 6.53 18.32 46.31
C PHE A 776 6.77 19.83 46.35
N MET A 777 7.12 20.48 45.23
CA MET A 777 7.25 21.94 45.15
C MET A 777 5.88 22.65 45.15
N LEU A 778 4.83 22.06 44.59
CA LEU A 778 3.48 22.61 44.67
C LEU A 778 2.87 22.54 46.07
N PHE A 779 3.16 21.47 46.85
CA PHE A 779 2.72 21.38 48.25
C PHE A 779 3.47 22.34 49.17
N ARG A 780 4.75 22.65 48.92
CA ARG A 780 5.50 23.66 49.71
C ARG A 780 5.03 25.08 49.45
N ARG A 781 4.61 25.41 48.23
CA ARG A 781 4.07 26.74 47.88
C ARG A 781 2.69 27.01 48.53
N LYS A 782 1.87 25.97 48.76
CA LYS A 782 0.55 26.11 49.43
C LYS A 782 0.66 26.27 50.97
N LYS A 783 1.83 25.93 51.58
CA LYS A 783 2.04 26.11 53.02
C LYS A 783 2.71 27.43 53.40
N ALA A 784 3.18 28.21 52.41
CA ALA A 784 3.77 29.55 52.64
C ALA A 784 2.80 30.70 52.45
N ASN A 785 1.53 30.42 52.07
CA ASN A 785 0.47 31.42 51.91
C ASN A 785 -0.79 31.10 52.75
N ARG A 786 -0.51 30.60 53.99
CA ARG A 786 -1.50 30.60 55.09
C ARG A 786 -0.86 31.16 56.37
#